data_f0764478db44541570da5e8daad20a8c
#
_entry.id   f0764478db44541570da5e8daad20a8c
#
_cell.length_a   1.000
_cell.length_b   1.000
_cell.length_c   1.000
_cell.angle_alpha   90.00
_cell.angle_beta   90.00
_cell.angle_gamma   90.00
#
_symmetry.space_group_name_H-M   'P 1'
#
loop_
_entity.id
_entity.type
_entity.pdbx_description
1 polymer ?
#
loop_
_entity_poly.entity_id
_entity_poly.type
_entity_poly.pdbx_seq_one_letter_code
_entity_poly.pdbx_strand_id
1 'polypeptide(L)'
;MSKELPKTYDHSDVESRLYEKWEKKGYFHAEANPEKKPYCIVMPPPNITGKLHMGHALDNTLQDSIIRYKRMNGYETLWLPGTDHASIATEVKIVTEMAKEGIDKRDIGREAFLKRAWEWRREYGGTIVKQLRKMGSSCDWERERFTMDEGCNRAVTKVFVDLYKEGLIYRDDRIINWCPVCQTALSDAEVEYEEQASHLWHVRYDAPDKSYSIICATTRPETIPGDTAIAVNPEDERYGDLIGKTVVVPIVGREIPIVADEYVEKEFGSGAVKITPCHDPNDFEVGVRHNLPRIRVFTDDGHLNELGAPYTGMTTMECRKAIVADMEKSGNLVKIEDYAHNVGVCYRCHNTVEPLTSLQWFVSMKPLAKEAIRVVEEGEVKFVPERFNKTYFNWMYNIRDWCISRQLWWGHRIPAYYCENPDCGHIEVTLDPPEKCPVCGAKVHQDEDVLDTWFSSGMWPFSTLGWPDKTPELEYFYPTSTLVTGYDIIFFWVARMIVFGTKVMGKIPFDTVYVHGIVRDELGRKMSKSLGNGIDPLEIIKDYGADSLRFSLVTGNSAGNDMRFSNKKVEAARNFCNKVYNASRFVQMNIGDEKIGDIDMAKLDIADKWILHRLNAVAGEVTSNMDNFELNVAAQKVHDFIWTEFCDWYIEMAKPRLYGEDESDRANVKAILVRVLGDSMKLLHPFMPFITEELYQSLPNAEETIMRASWPKYTNDFQFAEEAEEMEGVMDVIRSIRNLRAEMNVPPARRTAVYMVTPAENAPAFEMARAYLMKLAGAENVIVQQDKNGIPKGAVNAVCAMGEAFIPLDQLIDIDKEIERVNKEINRMKGEVARAEGKLGNPGFVAKAPEKVINEEKNKLDVAKDMLAKLEHRLAELQG
;
A
#
# COMPACT_ATOMS: atom_id res chain seq x y z
N MET A 1 -15.64 39.75 -6.49
CA MET A 1 -15.07 39.60 -7.86
C MET A 1 -14.61 38.16 -7.98
N SER A 2 -15.24 37.37 -8.84
CA SER A 2 -14.76 36.02 -9.14
C SER A 2 -13.37 36.15 -9.79
N LYS A 3 -12.41 35.35 -9.33
CA LYS A 3 -11.05 35.34 -9.87
C LYS A 3 -11.09 34.62 -11.22
N GLU A 4 -10.87 35.32 -12.32
CA GLU A 4 -10.80 34.71 -13.64
C GLU A 4 -9.70 33.64 -13.67
N LEU A 5 -10.07 32.41 -14.04
CA LEU A 5 -9.13 31.29 -14.15
C LEU A 5 -8.21 31.48 -15.36
N PRO A 6 -6.88 31.27 -15.22
CA PRO A 6 -5.92 31.29 -16.31
C PRO A 6 -6.31 30.34 -17.46
N LYS A 7 -5.71 30.53 -18.64
CA LYS A 7 -5.98 29.66 -19.80
C LYS A 7 -5.52 28.20 -19.56
N THR A 8 -4.47 28.01 -18.79
CA THR A 8 -3.85 26.72 -18.48
C THR A 8 -3.70 26.55 -16.98
N TYR A 9 -3.90 25.34 -16.50
CA TYR A 9 -3.66 24.98 -15.11
C TYR A 9 -2.15 24.80 -14.84
N ASP A 10 -1.61 25.59 -13.91
CA ASP A 10 -0.25 25.45 -13.42
C ASP A 10 -0.28 24.87 -12.00
N HIS A 11 -0.07 23.56 -11.90
CA HIS A 11 -0.08 22.86 -10.63
C HIS A 11 0.99 23.37 -9.65
N SER A 12 2.16 23.76 -10.15
CA SER A 12 3.30 24.13 -9.30
C SER A 12 3.02 25.42 -8.51
N ASP A 13 2.40 26.42 -9.16
CA ASP A 13 1.98 27.65 -8.50
C ASP A 13 0.84 27.38 -7.51
N VAL A 14 -0.20 26.70 -8.00
CA VAL A 14 -1.41 26.41 -7.20
C VAL A 14 -1.08 25.62 -5.94
N GLU A 15 -0.31 24.54 -6.04
CA GLU A 15 0.06 23.68 -4.92
C GLU A 15 0.85 24.43 -3.86
N SER A 16 1.84 25.21 -4.28
CA SER A 16 2.69 25.93 -3.33
C SER A 16 1.92 27.02 -2.58
N ARG A 17 1.12 27.80 -3.29
CA ARG A 17 0.33 28.91 -2.75
C ARG A 17 -0.81 28.43 -1.83
N LEU A 18 -1.51 27.38 -2.23
CA LEU A 18 -2.61 26.85 -1.43
C LEU A 18 -2.11 26.18 -0.15
N TYR A 19 -1.04 25.38 -0.24
CA TYR A 19 -0.52 24.69 0.94
C TYR A 19 -0.03 25.67 2.00
N GLU A 20 0.71 26.70 1.60
CA GLU A 20 1.15 27.78 2.51
C GLU A 20 -0.06 28.52 3.13
N LYS A 21 -1.11 28.79 2.34
CA LYS A 21 -2.35 29.40 2.85
C LYS A 21 -3.01 28.51 3.90
N TRP A 22 -3.14 27.20 3.65
CA TRP A 22 -3.81 26.27 4.53
C TRP A 22 -3.08 26.13 5.87
N GLU A 23 -1.75 25.98 5.81
CA GLU A 23 -0.91 25.87 7.00
C GLU A 23 -0.98 27.16 7.84
N LYS A 24 -0.80 28.32 7.21
CA LYS A 24 -0.87 29.63 7.87
C LYS A 24 -2.23 29.93 8.51
N LYS A 25 -3.31 29.42 7.94
CA LYS A 25 -4.67 29.57 8.47
C LYS A 25 -5.04 28.54 9.53
N GLY A 26 -4.16 27.57 9.81
CA GLY A 26 -4.40 26.52 10.79
C GLY A 26 -5.55 25.57 10.41
N TYR A 27 -5.79 25.33 9.11
CA TYR A 27 -6.90 24.47 8.70
C TYR A 27 -6.69 22.99 9.03
N PHE A 28 -5.47 22.59 9.35
CA PHE A 28 -5.10 21.23 9.72
C PHE A 28 -5.10 20.98 11.22
N HIS A 29 -5.09 22.06 12.01
CA HIS A 29 -5.03 22.00 13.46
C HIS A 29 -6.36 21.50 14.05
N ALA A 30 -6.26 20.61 15.03
CA ALA A 30 -7.40 20.02 15.74
C ALA A 30 -7.34 20.36 17.24
N GLU A 31 -8.49 20.60 17.84
CA GLU A 31 -8.62 20.84 19.26
C GLU A 31 -9.63 19.88 19.90
N ALA A 32 -9.44 19.55 21.17
CA ALA A 32 -10.43 18.78 21.90
C ALA A 32 -11.74 19.58 21.99
N ASN A 33 -12.74 19.16 21.20
CA ASN A 33 -14.04 19.85 21.10
C ASN A 33 -15.19 18.89 21.45
N PRO A 34 -15.76 18.98 22.66
CA PRO A 34 -16.86 18.07 23.08
C PRO A 34 -18.13 18.14 22.24
N GLU A 35 -18.31 19.23 21.46
CA GLU A 35 -19.50 19.38 20.59
C GLU A 35 -19.39 18.59 19.28
N LYS A 36 -18.18 18.12 18.93
CA LYS A 36 -17.92 17.34 17.73
C LYS A 36 -17.46 15.94 18.08
N LYS A 37 -17.69 15.01 17.16
CA LYS A 37 -17.11 13.67 17.25
C LYS A 37 -15.64 13.71 16.86
N PRO A 38 -14.72 13.09 17.63
CA PRO A 38 -13.33 12.97 17.23
C PRO A 38 -13.15 11.99 16.08
N TYR A 39 -12.19 12.25 15.23
CA TYR A 39 -11.65 11.29 14.29
C TYR A 39 -10.14 11.43 14.22
N CYS A 40 -9.42 10.43 14.71
CA CYS A 40 -7.97 10.48 14.83
C CYS A 40 -7.31 9.38 13.99
N ILE A 41 -6.30 9.77 13.23
CA ILE A 41 -5.33 8.86 12.60
C ILE A 41 -3.95 9.24 13.12
N VAL A 42 -3.22 8.28 13.69
CA VAL A 42 -1.79 8.42 13.94
C VAL A 42 -1.03 7.88 12.73
N MET A 43 -0.23 8.74 12.11
CA MET A 43 0.53 8.35 10.92
C MET A 43 1.54 7.26 11.27
N PRO A 44 1.67 6.18 10.46
CA PRO A 44 2.84 5.31 10.55
C PRO A 44 4.11 6.15 10.40
N PRO A 45 4.92 6.31 11.48
CA PRO A 45 6.02 7.25 11.44
C PRO A 45 7.12 6.75 10.49
N PRO A 46 7.44 7.48 9.39
CA PRO A 46 8.50 7.05 8.50
C PRO A 46 9.85 7.01 9.19
N ASN A 47 10.63 5.96 8.89
CA ASN A 47 12.00 5.80 9.38
C ASN A 47 12.92 6.88 8.82
N ILE A 48 13.74 7.52 9.67
CA ILE A 48 14.72 8.55 9.26
C ILE A 48 15.94 7.96 8.50
N THR A 49 15.74 6.90 7.73
CA THR A 49 16.78 6.20 6.95
C THR A 49 16.99 6.77 5.56
N GLY A 50 16.21 7.77 5.16
CA GLY A 50 16.32 8.41 3.85
C GLY A 50 15.00 9.08 3.41
N LYS A 51 14.91 9.36 2.11
CA LYS A 51 13.72 9.96 1.50
C LYS A 51 12.54 8.99 1.46
N LEU A 52 11.31 9.53 1.41
CA LEU A 52 10.10 8.77 1.15
C LEU A 52 10.11 8.13 -0.25
N HIS A 53 9.38 7.04 -0.41
CA HIS A 53 9.17 6.32 -1.66
C HIS A 53 7.67 6.15 -1.94
N MET A 54 7.31 5.55 -3.09
CA MET A 54 5.92 5.40 -3.52
C MET A 54 5.01 4.66 -2.52
N GLY A 55 5.55 3.71 -1.73
CA GLY A 55 4.78 3.07 -0.65
C GLY A 55 4.29 4.08 0.40
N HIS A 56 5.16 4.99 0.83
CA HIS A 56 4.77 6.08 1.74
C HIS A 56 3.79 7.04 1.08
N ALA A 57 3.95 7.33 -0.23
CA ALA A 57 3.01 8.19 -0.95
C ALA A 57 1.61 7.58 -1.01
N LEU A 58 1.50 6.27 -1.23
CA LEU A 58 0.22 5.55 -1.17
C LEU A 58 -0.39 5.63 0.23
N ASP A 59 0.35 5.19 1.25
CA ASP A 59 -0.09 5.15 2.64
C ASP A 59 -0.62 6.51 3.12
N ASN A 60 0.16 7.56 2.89
CA ASN A 60 -0.23 8.93 3.28
C ASN A 60 -1.42 9.47 2.46
N THR A 61 -1.52 9.13 1.18
CA THR A 61 -2.66 9.57 0.35
C THR A 61 -3.97 8.94 0.82
N LEU A 62 -3.95 7.67 1.22
CA LEU A 62 -5.12 6.98 1.76
C LEU A 62 -5.57 7.61 3.08
N GLN A 63 -4.65 7.87 4.00
CA GLN A 63 -4.92 8.53 5.28
C GLN A 63 -5.51 9.93 5.07
N ASP A 64 -4.88 10.76 4.23
CA ASP A 64 -5.33 12.13 3.95
C ASP A 64 -6.72 12.16 3.31
N SER A 65 -7.02 11.20 2.43
CA SER A 65 -8.34 11.09 1.81
C SER A 65 -9.42 10.82 2.86
N ILE A 66 -9.16 9.94 3.82
CA ILE A 66 -10.09 9.64 4.92
C ILE A 66 -10.24 10.87 5.83
N ILE A 67 -9.15 11.51 6.21
CA ILE A 67 -9.16 12.69 7.09
C ILE A 67 -9.94 13.85 6.46
N ARG A 68 -9.71 14.16 5.18
CA ARG A 68 -10.45 15.22 4.46
C ARG A 68 -11.94 14.92 4.37
N TYR A 69 -12.30 13.68 4.05
CA TYR A 69 -13.69 13.23 4.04
C TYR A 69 -14.37 13.39 5.41
N LYS A 70 -13.74 12.93 6.48
CA LYS A 70 -14.29 13.06 7.83
C LYS A 70 -14.38 14.52 8.30
N ARG A 71 -13.39 15.37 7.94
CA ARG A 71 -13.41 16.81 8.23
C ARG A 71 -14.62 17.50 7.59
N MET A 72 -14.89 17.21 6.31
CA MET A 72 -16.07 17.73 5.59
C MET A 72 -17.40 17.20 6.13
N ASN A 73 -17.38 16.05 6.82
CA ASN A 73 -18.54 15.51 7.53
C ASN A 73 -18.71 16.07 8.96
N GLY A 74 -17.90 17.09 9.33
CA GLY A 74 -18.05 17.81 10.58
C GLY A 74 -17.39 17.17 11.80
N TYR A 75 -16.56 16.12 11.62
CA TYR A 75 -15.72 15.59 12.69
C TYR A 75 -14.62 16.56 13.09
N GLU A 76 -14.21 16.52 14.35
CA GLU A 76 -12.93 17.10 14.76
C GLU A 76 -11.83 16.11 14.41
N THR A 77 -11.03 16.45 13.38
CA THR A 77 -10.09 15.50 12.78
C THR A 77 -8.66 15.79 13.18
N LEU A 78 -8.01 14.85 13.83
CA LEU A 78 -6.59 14.87 14.10
C LEU A 78 -5.85 13.87 13.21
N TRP A 79 -5.03 14.34 12.30
CA TRP A 79 -4.02 13.51 11.64
C TRP A 79 -2.65 13.85 12.21
N LEU A 80 -2.18 12.99 13.12
CA LEU A 80 -0.96 13.21 13.88
C LEU A 80 0.26 12.72 13.11
N PRO A 81 1.18 13.61 12.67
CA PRO A 81 2.40 13.23 11.97
C PRO A 81 3.54 12.91 12.93
N GLY A 82 4.51 12.14 12.44
CA GLY A 82 5.76 11.92 13.15
C GLY A 82 6.78 11.15 12.35
N THR A 83 7.93 10.89 12.96
CA THR A 83 9.04 10.12 12.39
C THR A 83 9.58 9.12 13.41
N ASP A 84 10.09 7.97 12.91
CA ASP A 84 10.67 6.91 13.74
C ASP A 84 12.21 6.97 13.71
N HIS A 85 12.82 6.80 14.87
CA HIS A 85 14.27 6.71 15.04
C HIS A 85 14.87 5.45 14.41
N ALA A 86 14.08 4.38 14.27
CA ALA A 86 14.40 3.14 13.56
C ALA A 86 15.77 2.53 13.93
N SER A 87 16.03 2.38 15.22
CA SER A 87 17.26 1.88 15.87
C SER A 87 18.33 1.28 14.93
N ILE A 88 18.22 -0.01 14.60
CA ILE A 88 19.18 -0.76 13.77
C ILE A 88 19.33 -0.09 12.39
N ALA A 89 18.21 0.25 11.74
CA ALA A 89 18.20 0.74 10.37
C ALA A 89 18.94 2.08 10.22
N THR A 90 18.76 2.97 11.19
CA THR A 90 19.42 4.28 11.23
C THR A 90 20.88 4.15 11.62
N GLU A 91 21.20 3.36 12.65
CA GLU A 91 22.58 3.15 13.07
C GLU A 91 23.44 2.56 11.93
N VAL A 92 22.95 1.52 11.24
CA VAL A 92 23.63 0.92 10.08
C VAL A 92 23.90 1.97 8.98
N LYS A 93 22.93 2.87 8.71
CA LYS A 93 23.12 3.94 7.73
C LYS A 93 24.22 4.92 8.13
N ILE A 94 24.20 5.38 9.37
CA ILE A 94 25.21 6.30 9.89
C ILE A 94 26.60 5.65 9.87
N VAL A 95 26.72 4.40 10.35
CA VAL A 95 27.99 3.63 10.31
C VAL A 95 28.49 3.44 8.87
N THR A 96 27.59 3.18 7.92
CA THR A 96 27.97 3.05 6.50
C THR A 96 28.52 4.36 5.94
N GLU A 97 27.91 5.51 6.29
CA GLU A 97 28.44 6.81 5.85
C GLU A 97 29.80 7.13 6.55
N MET A 98 29.93 6.83 7.84
CA MET A 98 31.19 6.98 8.57
C MET A 98 32.31 6.11 7.97
N ALA A 99 32.00 4.89 7.55
CA ALA A 99 32.99 4.01 6.89
C ALA A 99 33.52 4.60 5.59
N LYS A 100 32.71 5.36 4.83
CA LYS A 100 33.17 6.10 3.63
C LYS A 100 34.16 7.23 3.99
N GLU A 101 34.03 7.78 5.19
CA GLU A 101 34.96 8.77 5.75
C GLU A 101 36.21 8.12 6.37
N GLY A 102 36.27 6.77 6.43
CA GLY A 102 37.34 6.01 7.06
C GLY A 102 37.25 6.02 8.61
N ILE A 103 36.08 6.26 9.18
CA ILE A 103 35.86 6.38 10.63
C ILE A 103 35.06 5.15 11.13
N ASP A 104 35.59 4.44 12.13
CA ASP A 104 34.84 3.46 12.91
C ASP A 104 34.09 4.14 14.06
N LYS A 105 32.88 3.70 14.36
CA LYS A 105 32.09 4.27 15.46
C LYS A 105 32.77 4.10 16.82
N ARG A 106 33.54 3.01 17.01
CA ARG A 106 34.26 2.70 18.24
C ARG A 106 35.38 3.70 18.52
N ASP A 107 36.00 4.23 17.46
CA ASP A 107 37.09 5.20 17.57
C ASP A 107 36.63 6.54 18.12
N ILE A 108 35.40 6.95 17.80
CA ILE A 108 34.84 8.23 18.24
C ILE A 108 34.07 8.15 19.58
N GLY A 109 33.68 6.97 19.99
CA GLY A 109 32.90 6.73 21.20
C GLY A 109 31.41 7.10 21.09
N ARG A 110 30.63 6.64 22.10
CA ARG A 110 29.15 6.75 22.11
C ARG A 110 28.63 8.18 22.00
N GLU A 111 29.19 9.13 22.75
CA GLU A 111 28.70 10.51 22.78
C GLU A 111 28.87 11.21 21.42
N ALA A 112 30.04 11.06 20.78
CA ALA A 112 30.28 11.65 19.47
C ALA A 112 29.42 10.99 18.39
N PHE A 113 29.20 9.68 18.47
CA PHE A 113 28.28 8.97 17.60
C PHE A 113 26.83 9.47 17.75
N LEU A 114 26.33 9.60 18.97
CA LEU A 114 24.97 10.11 19.24
C LEU A 114 24.78 11.53 18.70
N LYS A 115 25.81 12.39 18.81
CA LYS A 115 25.75 13.71 18.20
C LYS A 115 25.52 13.66 16.70
N ARG A 116 26.25 12.78 15.98
CA ARG A 116 26.05 12.54 14.54
C ARG A 116 24.66 11.98 14.24
N ALA A 117 24.13 11.08 15.08
CA ALA A 117 22.81 10.53 14.92
C ALA A 117 21.70 11.59 15.08
N TRP A 118 21.84 12.54 16.01
CA TRP A 118 20.92 13.67 16.14
C TRP A 118 21.02 14.67 14.97
N GLU A 119 22.22 14.86 14.39
CA GLU A 119 22.40 15.65 13.17
C GLU A 119 21.72 14.98 11.98
N TRP A 120 21.89 13.66 11.81
CA TRP A 120 21.18 12.83 10.86
C TRP A 120 19.65 12.96 10.96
N ARG A 121 19.11 12.88 12.18
CA ARG A 121 17.68 13.08 12.44
C ARG A 121 17.19 14.46 11.96
N ARG A 122 17.94 15.52 12.21
CA ARG A 122 17.55 16.87 11.77
C ARG A 122 17.50 16.98 10.24
N GLU A 123 18.43 16.38 9.54
CA GLU A 123 18.51 16.41 8.08
C GLU A 123 17.39 15.58 7.44
N TYR A 124 17.31 14.30 7.76
CA TYR A 124 16.38 13.37 7.11
C TYR A 124 14.95 13.52 7.60
N GLY A 125 14.72 13.77 8.87
CA GLY A 125 13.39 14.10 9.41
C GLY A 125 12.82 15.35 8.75
N GLY A 126 13.60 16.42 8.64
CA GLY A 126 13.19 17.63 7.93
C GLY A 126 12.91 17.43 6.45
N THR A 127 13.64 16.51 5.79
CA THR A 127 13.39 16.15 4.38
C THR A 127 12.07 15.40 4.22
N ILE A 128 11.79 14.42 5.08
CA ILE A 128 10.53 13.66 5.11
C ILE A 128 9.33 14.59 5.24
N VAL A 129 9.37 15.50 6.23
CA VAL A 129 8.29 16.46 6.47
C VAL A 129 8.05 17.37 5.26
N LYS A 130 9.11 17.82 4.57
CA LYS A 130 8.98 18.60 3.33
C LYS A 130 8.34 17.79 2.21
N GLN A 131 8.67 16.51 2.08
CA GLN A 131 8.06 15.61 1.08
C GLN A 131 6.57 15.42 1.36
N LEU A 132 6.17 15.21 2.62
CA LEU A 132 4.77 15.08 3.03
C LEU A 132 3.97 16.35 2.70
N ARG A 133 4.52 17.52 2.98
CA ARG A 133 3.90 18.81 2.64
C ARG A 133 3.70 18.95 1.12
N LYS A 134 4.68 18.56 0.32
CA LYS A 134 4.59 18.60 -1.14
C LYS A 134 3.55 17.61 -1.72
N MET A 135 3.27 16.51 -1.02
CA MET A 135 2.18 15.60 -1.36
C MET A 135 0.78 16.14 -0.99
N GLY A 136 0.71 17.27 -0.29
CA GLY A 136 -0.55 17.87 0.15
C GLY A 136 -1.13 17.26 1.43
N SER A 137 -0.31 16.59 2.25
CA SER A 137 -0.76 15.96 3.50
C SER A 137 -1.31 16.98 4.50
N SER A 138 -2.56 16.81 4.92
CA SER A 138 -3.25 17.74 5.84
C SER A 138 -3.05 17.38 7.31
N CYS A 139 -1.78 17.13 7.68
CA CYS A 139 -1.38 16.79 9.05
C CYS A 139 -1.43 18.00 9.98
N ASP A 140 -1.69 17.76 11.25
CA ASP A 140 -1.49 18.74 12.31
C ASP A 140 0.00 18.89 12.64
N TRP A 141 0.69 19.76 11.90
CA TRP A 141 2.14 19.96 12.01
C TRP A 141 2.59 20.56 13.35
N GLU A 142 1.71 21.20 14.11
CA GLU A 142 2.00 21.71 15.44
C GLU A 142 2.18 20.58 16.46
N ARG A 143 1.62 19.39 16.14
CA ARG A 143 1.73 18.16 16.92
C ARG A 143 2.68 17.14 16.32
N GLU A 144 3.63 17.57 15.46
CA GLU A 144 4.66 16.66 14.94
C GLU A 144 5.44 15.98 16.07
N ARG A 145 5.55 14.64 16.03
CA ARG A 145 6.24 13.84 17.04
C ARG A 145 7.44 13.11 16.46
N PHE A 146 8.32 12.74 17.35
CA PHE A 146 9.45 11.86 17.08
C PHE A 146 9.51 10.78 18.15
N THR A 147 9.68 9.51 17.75
CA THR A 147 9.63 8.38 18.69
C THR A 147 10.61 8.48 19.85
N MET A 148 11.70 9.25 19.74
CA MET A 148 12.66 9.55 20.82
C MET A 148 12.54 10.98 21.37
N ASP A 149 11.42 11.69 21.15
CA ASP A 149 11.21 12.96 21.86
C ASP A 149 11.01 12.73 23.37
N GLU A 150 11.10 13.77 24.15
CA GLU A 150 11.06 13.68 25.61
C GLU A 150 9.78 13.01 26.13
N GLY A 151 8.61 13.34 25.55
CA GLY A 151 7.33 12.76 25.96
C GLY A 151 7.25 11.27 25.62
N CYS A 152 7.63 10.88 24.41
CA CYS A 152 7.66 9.49 23.98
C CYS A 152 8.70 8.68 24.78
N ASN A 153 9.87 9.25 25.06
CA ASN A 153 10.90 8.59 25.87
C ASN A 153 10.42 8.33 27.30
N ARG A 154 9.70 9.29 27.89
CA ARG A 154 9.08 9.14 29.22
C ARG A 154 8.06 8.01 29.25
N ALA A 155 7.22 7.93 28.21
CA ALA A 155 6.24 6.86 28.04
C ALA A 155 6.92 5.47 27.95
N VAL A 156 7.95 5.36 27.13
CA VAL A 156 8.74 4.13 26.94
C VAL A 156 9.36 3.68 28.28
N THR A 157 10.02 4.58 28.97
CA THR A 157 10.65 4.30 30.29
C THR A 157 9.61 3.83 31.29
N LYS A 158 8.46 4.50 31.34
CA LYS A 158 7.38 4.13 32.28
C LYS A 158 6.81 2.73 32.00
N VAL A 159 6.51 2.42 30.75
CA VAL A 159 6.00 1.09 30.38
C VAL A 159 7.01 -0.01 30.71
N PHE A 160 8.29 0.22 30.43
CA PHE A 160 9.34 -0.75 30.78
C PHE A 160 9.38 -1.00 32.29
N VAL A 161 9.40 0.06 33.12
CA VAL A 161 9.47 -0.05 34.58
C VAL A 161 8.21 -0.72 35.15
N ASP A 162 7.03 -0.35 34.63
CA ASP A 162 5.76 -0.94 35.10
C ASP A 162 5.68 -2.45 34.78
N LEU A 163 5.99 -2.84 33.55
CA LEU A 163 6.00 -4.25 33.16
C LEU A 163 7.08 -5.06 33.88
N TYR A 164 8.23 -4.47 34.18
CA TYR A 164 9.26 -5.12 34.99
C TYR A 164 8.76 -5.39 36.41
N LYS A 165 8.15 -4.39 37.06
CA LYS A 165 7.54 -4.54 38.39
C LYS A 165 6.44 -5.61 38.45
N GLU A 166 5.73 -5.80 37.36
CA GLU A 166 4.72 -6.85 37.22
C GLU A 166 5.32 -8.24 36.86
N GLY A 167 6.63 -8.35 36.66
CA GLY A 167 7.31 -9.57 36.26
C GLY A 167 7.06 -10.00 34.80
N LEU A 168 6.54 -9.07 33.98
CA LEU A 168 6.31 -9.27 32.55
C LEU A 168 7.53 -8.91 31.69
N ILE A 169 8.43 -8.09 32.21
CA ILE A 169 9.78 -7.91 31.66
C ILE A 169 10.77 -8.61 32.59
N TYR A 170 11.68 -9.38 32.00
CA TYR A 170 12.69 -10.13 32.72
C TYR A 170 14.00 -10.19 31.93
N ARG A 171 15.10 -10.51 32.61
CA ARG A 171 16.42 -10.70 32.03
C ARG A 171 16.87 -12.13 32.20
N ASP A 172 17.23 -12.81 31.11
CA ASP A 172 17.57 -14.23 31.13
C ASP A 172 18.59 -14.58 30.03
N ASP A 173 19.37 -15.64 30.27
CA ASP A 173 20.26 -16.22 29.27
C ASP A 173 19.50 -17.22 28.40
N ARG A 174 19.08 -16.80 27.23
CA ARG A 174 18.28 -17.60 26.28
C ARG A 174 18.90 -17.59 24.89
N ILE A 175 18.51 -18.57 24.09
CA ILE A 175 18.89 -18.61 22.71
C ILE A 175 18.13 -17.49 21.97
N ILE A 176 18.86 -16.72 21.20
CA ILE A 176 18.33 -15.59 20.40
C ILE A 176 18.84 -15.67 18.98
N ASN A 177 18.16 -14.98 18.07
CA ASN A 177 18.69 -14.71 16.74
C ASN A 177 19.72 -13.57 16.83
N TRP A 178 20.96 -13.85 16.40
CA TRP A 178 22.04 -12.86 16.45
C TRP A 178 22.57 -12.55 15.05
N CYS A 179 22.71 -11.28 14.73
CA CYS A 179 23.38 -10.87 13.50
C CYS A 179 24.87 -10.57 13.76
N PRO A 180 25.82 -11.38 13.28
CA PRO A 180 27.24 -11.18 13.54
C PRO A 180 27.82 -9.93 12.85
N VAL A 181 27.15 -9.45 11.80
CA VAL A 181 27.57 -8.24 11.06
C VAL A 181 27.04 -6.96 11.74
N CYS A 182 25.76 -6.94 12.11
CA CYS A 182 25.19 -5.82 12.86
C CYS A 182 25.58 -5.86 14.35
N GLN A 183 26.09 -7.00 14.85
CA GLN A 183 26.48 -7.26 16.23
C GLN A 183 25.37 -6.93 17.23
N THR A 184 24.16 -7.41 16.93
CA THR A 184 22.98 -7.19 17.78
C THR A 184 22.00 -8.36 17.69
N ALA A 185 21.21 -8.52 18.76
CA ALA A 185 20.08 -9.42 18.82
C ALA A 185 18.98 -8.97 17.85
N LEU A 186 18.28 -9.94 17.30
CA LEU A 186 17.10 -9.76 16.44
C LEU A 186 15.91 -10.49 17.07
N SER A 187 14.71 -9.93 16.94
CA SER A 187 13.47 -10.65 17.21
C SER A 187 13.16 -11.65 16.08
N ASP A 188 12.30 -12.64 16.33
CA ASP A 188 11.89 -13.62 15.31
C ASP A 188 11.29 -12.95 14.07
N ALA A 189 10.61 -11.83 14.24
CA ALA A 189 10.03 -11.06 13.17
C ALA A 189 11.06 -10.34 12.27
N GLU A 190 12.30 -10.14 12.75
CA GLU A 190 13.39 -9.47 12.04
C GLU A 190 14.29 -10.44 11.26
N VAL A 191 13.94 -11.73 11.25
CA VAL A 191 14.63 -12.75 10.47
C VAL A 191 13.82 -13.10 9.23
N GLU A 192 14.39 -12.90 8.06
CA GLU A 192 13.86 -13.37 6.79
C GLU A 192 14.44 -14.74 6.46
N TYR A 193 13.72 -15.56 5.72
CA TYR A 193 14.18 -16.91 5.35
C TYR A 193 14.38 -16.98 3.85
N GLU A 194 15.60 -17.41 3.46
CA GLU A 194 15.98 -17.62 2.06
C GLU A 194 16.32 -19.08 1.81
N GLU A 195 15.81 -19.67 0.73
CA GLU A 195 16.21 -21.02 0.33
C GLU A 195 17.64 -20.99 -0.20
N GLN A 196 18.52 -21.76 0.44
CA GLN A 196 19.94 -21.86 0.07
C GLN A 196 20.29 -23.32 -0.22
N ALA A 197 21.02 -23.51 -1.33
CA ALA A 197 21.64 -24.79 -1.64
C ALA A 197 22.80 -25.06 -0.66
N SER A 198 22.75 -26.20 0.00
CA SER A 198 23.73 -26.64 1.00
C SER A 198 23.91 -28.15 0.92
N HIS A 199 24.39 -28.77 1.99
CA HIS A 199 24.51 -30.20 2.11
C HIS A 199 23.99 -30.68 3.47
N LEU A 200 23.68 -31.96 3.55
CA LEU A 200 23.45 -32.67 4.76
C LEU A 200 24.66 -33.62 4.99
N TRP A 201 25.44 -33.33 6.02
CA TRP A 201 26.63 -34.10 6.36
C TRP A 201 26.26 -35.19 7.38
N HIS A 202 26.51 -36.45 7.04
CA HIS A 202 26.33 -37.61 7.92
C HIS A 202 27.63 -37.86 8.66
N VAL A 203 27.62 -37.62 9.97
CA VAL A 203 28.79 -37.67 10.83
C VAL A 203 28.64 -38.80 11.85
N ARG A 204 29.69 -39.66 11.95
CA ARG A 204 29.74 -40.78 12.88
C ARG A 204 30.38 -40.34 14.20
N TYR A 205 29.68 -40.63 15.30
CA TYR A 205 30.15 -40.49 16.67
C TYR A 205 30.44 -41.87 17.23
N ASP A 206 31.68 -42.14 17.58
CA ASP A 206 32.12 -43.44 18.08
C ASP A 206 32.04 -43.49 19.60
N ALA A 207 31.80 -44.67 20.19
CA ALA A 207 31.97 -44.92 21.63
C ALA A 207 33.44 -44.69 22.04
N PRO A 208 33.74 -44.36 23.33
CA PRO A 208 35.11 -44.21 23.81
C PRO A 208 35.98 -45.42 23.55
N ASP A 209 35.41 -46.59 23.65
CA ASP A 209 36.10 -47.91 23.41
C ASP A 209 35.89 -48.44 21.96
N LYS A 210 35.19 -47.66 21.11
CA LYS A 210 34.82 -48.01 19.71
C LYS A 210 33.93 -49.26 19.58
N SER A 211 33.24 -49.69 20.63
CA SER A 211 32.39 -50.88 20.62
C SER A 211 31.06 -50.63 19.85
N TYR A 212 30.60 -49.39 19.74
CA TYR A 212 29.43 -48.98 18.96
C TYR A 212 29.65 -47.59 18.38
N SER A 213 28.78 -47.17 17.49
CA SER A 213 28.75 -45.83 16.93
C SER A 213 27.33 -45.42 16.59
N ILE A 214 27.11 -44.11 16.52
CA ILE A 214 25.85 -43.51 16.04
C ILE A 214 26.16 -42.49 14.97
N ILE A 215 25.29 -42.39 13.95
CA ILE A 215 25.44 -41.45 12.85
C ILE A 215 24.39 -40.36 13.01
N CYS A 216 24.82 -39.10 12.99
CA CYS A 216 23.93 -37.92 12.96
C CYS A 216 24.08 -37.16 11.65
N ALA A 217 22.98 -36.65 11.13
CA ALA A 217 22.97 -35.80 9.97
C ALA A 217 22.82 -34.33 10.39
N THR A 218 23.64 -33.43 9.82
CA THR A 218 23.59 -31.99 10.14
C THR A 218 23.81 -31.14 8.92
N THR A 219 23.13 -29.98 8.88
CA THR A 219 23.38 -28.90 7.89
C THR A 219 24.42 -27.91 8.39
N ARG A 220 24.86 -28.01 9.66
CA ARG A 220 25.79 -27.07 10.32
C ARG A 220 26.95 -27.77 11.04
N PRO A 221 27.90 -28.38 10.29
CA PRO A 221 29.00 -29.08 10.89
C PRO A 221 29.93 -28.20 11.73
N GLU A 222 29.96 -26.86 11.46
CA GLU A 222 30.76 -25.90 12.25
C GLU A 222 30.30 -25.76 13.70
N THR A 223 29.10 -26.27 14.06
CA THR A 223 28.60 -26.23 15.44
C THR A 223 28.99 -27.48 16.26
N ILE A 224 29.51 -28.53 15.62
CA ILE A 224 29.90 -29.81 16.27
C ILE A 224 30.81 -29.61 17.50
N PRO A 225 31.79 -28.68 17.52
CA PRO A 225 32.56 -28.44 18.72
C PRO A 225 31.75 -28.06 19.97
N GLY A 226 30.52 -27.57 19.77
CA GLY A 226 29.58 -27.23 20.85
C GLY A 226 28.59 -28.32 21.22
N ASP A 227 28.66 -29.53 20.65
CA ASP A 227 27.71 -30.60 20.92
C ASP A 227 27.80 -31.09 22.38
N THR A 228 26.65 -31.32 23.00
CA THR A 228 26.56 -31.74 24.43
C THR A 228 25.77 -33.03 24.64
N ALA A 229 25.04 -33.48 23.62
CA ALA A 229 24.37 -34.77 23.60
C ALA A 229 24.09 -35.24 22.18
N ILE A 230 23.73 -36.51 22.03
CA ILE A 230 22.99 -37.03 20.87
C ILE A 230 21.57 -37.36 21.34
N ALA A 231 20.56 -36.89 20.67
CA ALA A 231 19.16 -37.23 20.96
C ALA A 231 18.66 -38.30 19.98
N VAL A 232 17.86 -39.24 20.47
CA VAL A 232 17.16 -40.27 19.70
C VAL A 232 15.71 -40.35 20.17
N ASN A 233 14.81 -40.79 19.31
CA ASN A 233 13.42 -40.98 19.70
C ASN A 233 13.33 -42.21 20.67
N PRO A 234 12.61 -42.10 21.81
CA PRO A 234 12.50 -43.22 22.78
C PRO A 234 11.81 -44.46 22.21
N GLU A 235 11.03 -44.32 21.17
CA GLU A 235 10.34 -45.44 20.48
C GLU A 235 11.12 -45.96 19.27
N ASP A 236 12.36 -45.49 19.03
CA ASP A 236 13.18 -45.98 17.91
C ASP A 236 14.00 -47.20 18.36
N GLU A 237 13.54 -48.39 17.91
CA GLU A 237 14.16 -49.65 18.25
C GLU A 237 15.64 -49.73 17.83
N ARG A 238 16.08 -48.95 16.83
CA ARG A 238 17.47 -48.94 16.35
C ARG A 238 18.47 -48.46 17.43
N TYR A 239 18.01 -47.61 18.32
CA TYR A 239 18.85 -46.88 19.28
C TYR A 239 18.51 -47.20 20.76
N GLY A 240 17.49 -48.02 21.03
CA GLY A 240 17.02 -48.32 22.37
C GLY A 240 18.12 -48.73 23.32
N ASP A 241 19.03 -49.63 22.87
CA ASP A 241 20.17 -50.14 23.65
C ASP A 241 21.32 -49.12 23.84
N LEU A 242 21.28 -47.95 23.13
CA LEU A 242 22.29 -46.90 23.20
C LEU A 242 21.92 -45.77 24.17
N ILE A 243 20.65 -45.68 24.55
CA ILE A 243 20.16 -44.63 25.46
C ILE A 243 20.88 -44.73 26.80
N GLY A 244 21.42 -43.60 27.30
CA GLY A 244 22.21 -43.51 28.54
C GLY A 244 23.68 -43.85 28.39
N LYS A 245 24.12 -44.35 27.22
CA LYS A 245 25.56 -44.53 26.91
C LYS A 245 26.18 -43.21 26.42
N THR A 246 27.50 -43.21 26.24
CA THR A 246 28.28 -42.04 25.83
C THR A 246 28.95 -42.27 24.47
N VAL A 247 29.08 -41.16 23.70
CA VAL A 247 29.86 -41.12 22.46
C VAL A 247 30.85 -39.97 22.51
N VAL A 248 31.83 -39.99 21.64
CA VAL A 248 32.89 -38.98 21.57
C VAL A 248 32.60 -38.02 20.41
N VAL A 249 32.58 -36.72 20.70
CA VAL A 249 32.47 -35.65 19.67
C VAL A 249 33.69 -35.74 18.73
N PRO A 250 33.48 -35.90 17.42
CA PRO A 250 34.55 -36.00 16.44
C PRO A 250 35.50 -34.81 16.52
N ILE A 251 36.82 -35.06 16.34
CA ILE A 251 37.90 -34.07 16.35
C ILE A 251 38.14 -33.45 17.73
N VAL A 252 37.10 -33.06 18.47
CA VAL A 252 37.19 -32.41 19.80
C VAL A 252 37.53 -33.39 20.91
N GLY A 253 37.07 -34.64 20.84
CA GLY A 253 37.39 -35.69 21.79
C GLY A 253 36.58 -35.66 23.10
N ARG A 254 35.56 -34.77 23.24
CA ARG A 254 34.70 -34.70 24.42
C ARG A 254 33.66 -35.83 24.41
N GLU A 255 33.48 -36.49 25.55
CA GLU A 255 32.42 -37.46 25.75
C GLU A 255 31.08 -36.76 26.01
N ILE A 256 30.00 -37.21 25.34
CA ILE A 256 28.64 -36.71 25.48
C ILE A 256 27.64 -37.85 25.59
N PRO A 257 26.52 -37.70 26.33
CA PRO A 257 25.51 -38.74 26.51
C PRO A 257 24.60 -38.88 25.29
N ILE A 258 24.01 -40.07 25.14
CA ILE A 258 22.87 -40.31 24.26
C ILE A 258 21.60 -40.22 25.11
N VAL A 259 20.71 -39.30 24.77
CA VAL A 259 19.45 -39.01 25.48
C VAL A 259 18.24 -39.39 24.65
N ALA A 260 17.13 -39.74 25.31
CA ALA A 260 15.85 -40.02 24.65
C ALA A 260 14.96 -38.78 24.67
N ASP A 261 14.52 -38.29 23.49
CA ASP A 261 13.65 -37.13 23.37
C ASP A 261 12.66 -37.31 22.21
N GLU A 262 11.37 -37.11 22.48
CA GLU A 262 10.28 -37.23 21.50
C GLU A 262 10.37 -36.22 20.35
N TYR A 263 11.17 -35.16 20.49
CA TYR A 263 11.48 -34.18 19.46
C TYR A 263 12.08 -34.81 18.19
N VAL A 264 12.80 -35.95 18.34
CA VAL A 264 13.53 -36.56 17.22
C VAL A 264 12.58 -37.33 16.31
N GLU A 265 12.56 -36.96 15.03
CA GLU A 265 11.80 -37.65 13.98
C GLU A 265 12.57 -38.90 13.51
N LYS A 266 11.98 -40.09 13.69
CA LYS A 266 12.60 -41.40 13.39
C LYS A 266 13.00 -41.57 11.91
N GLU A 267 12.22 -40.96 11.02
CA GLU A 267 12.36 -41.10 9.56
C GLU A 267 13.23 -40.00 8.92
N PHE A 268 13.61 -38.98 9.69
CA PHE A 268 14.43 -37.89 9.17
C PHE A 268 15.92 -38.14 9.34
N GLY A 269 16.68 -38.06 8.27
CA GLY A 269 18.13 -38.27 8.26
C GLY A 269 18.52 -39.69 8.76
N SER A 270 19.21 -39.77 9.87
CA SER A 270 19.58 -41.05 10.52
C SER A 270 18.60 -41.46 11.63
N GLY A 271 17.67 -40.60 12.04
CA GLY A 271 16.84 -40.77 13.24
C GLY A 271 17.60 -40.46 14.54
N ALA A 272 18.77 -39.87 14.45
CA ALA A 272 19.57 -39.38 15.58
C ALA A 272 20.03 -37.94 15.30
N VAL A 273 19.89 -37.06 16.28
CA VAL A 273 20.18 -35.62 16.15
C VAL A 273 21.27 -35.23 17.16
N LYS A 274 22.28 -34.52 16.69
CA LYS A 274 23.27 -33.90 17.58
C LYS A 274 22.61 -32.69 18.28
N ILE A 275 22.90 -32.51 19.54
CA ILE A 275 22.30 -31.44 20.34
C ILE A 275 23.37 -30.42 20.74
N THR A 276 23.19 -29.21 20.23
CA THR A 276 24.05 -28.04 20.44
C THR A 276 23.24 -26.88 21.03
N PRO A 277 22.94 -26.87 22.33
CA PRO A 277 21.98 -25.95 22.96
C PRO A 277 22.26 -24.47 22.77
N CYS A 278 23.49 -24.10 22.51
CA CYS A 278 23.87 -22.68 22.28
C CYS A 278 23.70 -22.20 20.83
N HIS A 279 23.39 -23.11 19.86
CA HIS A 279 23.46 -22.77 18.43
C HIS A 279 22.28 -23.27 17.60
N ASP A 280 21.25 -23.82 18.25
CA ASP A 280 19.99 -24.19 17.64
C ASP A 280 18.83 -24.03 18.64
N PRO A 281 17.72 -23.37 18.27
CA PRO A 281 16.57 -23.15 19.17
C PRO A 281 15.91 -24.43 19.67
N ASN A 282 15.83 -25.47 18.84
CA ASN A 282 15.23 -26.73 19.23
C ASN A 282 16.17 -27.51 20.15
N ASP A 283 17.47 -27.49 19.85
CA ASP A 283 18.52 -28.09 20.70
C ASP A 283 18.59 -27.39 22.07
N PHE A 284 18.30 -26.10 22.13
CA PHE A 284 18.21 -25.37 23.41
C PHE A 284 17.08 -25.92 24.28
N GLU A 285 15.90 -26.17 23.73
CA GLU A 285 14.76 -26.74 24.46
C GLU A 285 15.05 -28.18 24.92
N VAL A 286 15.70 -29.01 24.09
CA VAL A 286 16.19 -30.35 24.48
C VAL A 286 17.21 -30.19 25.59
N GLY A 287 18.13 -29.27 25.48
CA GLY A 287 19.14 -28.96 26.50
C GLY A 287 18.55 -28.60 27.87
N VAL A 288 17.44 -27.81 27.86
CA VAL A 288 16.71 -27.45 29.09
C VAL A 288 16.04 -28.70 29.70
N ARG A 289 15.36 -29.55 28.91
CA ARG A 289 14.66 -30.74 29.38
C ARG A 289 15.62 -31.78 30.00
N HIS A 290 16.80 -31.90 29.40
CA HIS A 290 17.81 -32.86 29.84
C HIS A 290 18.94 -32.28 30.71
N ASN A 291 18.83 -31.01 31.10
CA ASN A 291 19.83 -30.26 31.87
C ASN A 291 21.26 -30.39 31.29
N LEU A 292 21.38 -30.22 29.96
CA LEU A 292 22.64 -30.33 29.25
C LEU A 292 23.51 -29.06 29.43
N PRO A 293 24.84 -29.18 29.37
CA PRO A 293 25.73 -28.04 29.41
C PRO A 293 25.49 -27.08 28.23
N ARG A 294 25.67 -25.77 28.47
CA ARG A 294 25.60 -24.74 27.43
C ARG A 294 27.01 -24.38 26.98
N ILE A 295 27.42 -24.83 25.80
CA ILE A 295 28.74 -24.59 25.22
C ILE A 295 28.58 -23.67 23.99
N ARG A 296 28.80 -22.40 24.23
CA ARG A 296 28.82 -21.40 23.14
C ARG A 296 30.17 -21.37 22.48
N VAL A 297 30.26 -21.74 21.19
CA VAL A 297 31.53 -21.80 20.43
C VAL A 297 31.76 -20.62 19.50
N PHE A 298 30.76 -19.74 19.30
CA PHE A 298 30.90 -18.55 18.49
C PHE A 298 31.01 -17.28 19.33
N THR A 299 31.86 -16.36 18.90
CA THR A 299 31.92 -14.95 19.34
C THR A 299 30.81 -14.12 18.72
N ASP A 300 30.59 -12.86 19.20
CA ASP A 300 29.56 -11.96 18.70
C ASP A 300 29.79 -11.52 17.25
N ASP A 301 31.03 -11.57 16.77
CA ASP A 301 31.38 -11.24 15.37
C ASP A 301 31.41 -12.47 14.43
N GLY A 302 30.92 -13.63 14.92
CA GLY A 302 30.73 -14.84 14.12
C GLY A 302 32.01 -15.65 13.87
N HIS A 303 33.03 -15.51 14.72
CA HIS A 303 34.22 -16.35 14.72
C HIS A 303 34.13 -17.43 15.80
N LEU A 304 34.87 -18.52 15.63
CA LEU A 304 34.98 -19.52 16.68
C LEU A 304 35.90 -19.02 17.83
N ASN A 305 35.44 -19.21 19.06
CA ASN A 305 36.19 -18.89 20.27
C ASN A 305 37.10 -20.08 20.70
N GLU A 306 37.74 -20.00 21.86
CA GLU A 306 38.62 -21.03 22.38
C GLU A 306 37.92 -22.39 22.62
N LEU A 307 36.61 -22.41 22.92
CA LEU A 307 35.83 -23.61 23.07
C LEU A 307 35.57 -24.33 21.73
N GLY A 308 35.75 -23.65 20.63
CA GLY A 308 35.69 -24.19 19.26
C GLY A 308 37.03 -24.77 18.76
N ALA A 309 38.08 -24.90 19.63
CA ALA A 309 39.35 -25.46 19.19
C ALA A 309 39.17 -26.84 18.51
N PRO A 310 39.97 -27.16 17.48
CA PRO A 310 41.17 -26.44 16.98
C PRO A 310 40.88 -25.29 16.00
N TYR A 311 39.66 -24.87 15.79
CA TYR A 311 39.24 -23.91 14.76
C TYR A 311 39.11 -22.47 15.30
N THR A 312 39.66 -22.15 16.44
CA THR A 312 39.64 -20.81 17.07
C THR A 312 40.04 -19.71 16.08
N GLY A 313 39.28 -18.63 16.03
CA GLY A 313 39.50 -17.46 15.16
C GLY A 313 39.07 -17.64 13.70
N MET A 314 38.56 -18.79 13.29
CA MET A 314 37.95 -18.98 11.97
C MET A 314 36.52 -18.43 11.95
N THR A 315 36.10 -17.94 10.83
CA THR A 315 34.68 -17.67 10.58
C THR A 315 33.86 -18.97 10.52
N THR A 316 32.56 -18.93 10.73
CA THR A 316 31.67 -20.10 10.64
C THR A 316 31.87 -20.86 9.33
N MET A 317 32.01 -20.16 8.20
CA MET A 317 32.19 -20.78 6.87
C MET A 317 33.58 -21.38 6.67
N GLU A 318 34.65 -20.78 7.23
CA GLU A 318 36.00 -21.36 7.21
C GLU A 318 36.07 -22.61 8.08
N CYS A 319 35.47 -22.54 9.28
CA CYS A 319 35.36 -23.71 10.17
C CYS A 319 34.59 -24.86 9.50
N ARG A 320 33.45 -24.56 8.86
CA ARG A 320 32.66 -25.59 8.15
C ARG A 320 33.51 -26.35 7.13
N LYS A 321 34.30 -25.65 6.35
CA LYS A 321 35.23 -26.28 5.37
C LYS A 321 36.32 -27.10 6.08
N ALA A 322 36.92 -26.52 7.10
CA ALA A 322 38.03 -27.18 7.81
C ALA A 322 37.58 -28.45 8.55
N ILE A 323 36.49 -28.38 9.34
CA ILE A 323 35.98 -29.54 10.11
C ILE A 323 35.50 -30.66 9.20
N VAL A 324 34.85 -30.37 8.08
CA VAL A 324 34.45 -31.37 7.09
C VAL A 324 35.65 -32.10 6.55
N ALA A 325 36.71 -31.38 6.14
CA ALA A 325 37.95 -31.99 5.66
C ALA A 325 38.67 -32.85 6.73
N ASP A 326 38.65 -32.44 8.00
CA ASP A 326 39.26 -33.21 9.08
C ASP A 326 38.42 -34.44 9.45
N MET A 327 37.09 -34.36 9.40
CA MET A 327 36.19 -35.53 9.56
C MET A 327 36.31 -36.52 8.42
N GLU A 328 36.59 -36.08 7.20
CA GLU A 328 36.91 -36.96 6.08
C GLU A 328 38.24 -37.74 6.33
N LYS A 329 39.27 -37.03 6.74
CA LYS A 329 40.58 -37.65 7.07
C LYS A 329 40.50 -38.63 8.25
N SER A 330 39.72 -38.32 9.29
CA SER A 330 39.53 -39.19 10.47
C SER A 330 38.57 -40.36 10.20
N GLY A 331 37.83 -40.32 9.09
CA GLY A 331 36.83 -41.33 8.73
C GLY A 331 35.51 -41.18 9.51
N ASN A 332 35.28 -40.05 10.17
CA ASN A 332 34.03 -39.75 10.85
C ASN A 332 32.95 -39.22 9.88
N LEU A 333 33.34 -38.66 8.72
CA LEU A 333 32.40 -38.27 7.67
C LEU A 333 31.99 -39.52 6.88
N VAL A 334 30.71 -39.88 6.97
CA VAL A 334 30.15 -41.11 6.35
C VAL A 334 29.60 -40.82 4.95
N LYS A 335 28.89 -39.68 4.79
CA LYS A 335 28.19 -39.32 3.55
C LYS A 335 27.98 -37.84 3.51
N ILE A 336 27.88 -37.31 2.28
CA ILE A 336 27.41 -35.92 2.00
C ILE A 336 26.25 -36.03 1.02
N GLU A 337 25.14 -35.41 1.33
CA GLU A 337 23.96 -35.30 0.46
C GLU A 337 23.71 -33.85 0.09
N ASP A 338 23.35 -33.60 -1.18
CA ASP A 338 22.86 -32.28 -1.57
C ASP A 338 21.52 -32.00 -0.88
N TYR A 339 21.41 -30.85 -0.24
CA TYR A 339 20.24 -30.48 0.53
C TYR A 339 19.97 -28.98 0.43
N ALA A 340 18.75 -28.60 0.06
CA ALA A 340 18.31 -27.21 0.09
C ALA A 340 17.43 -26.98 1.31
N HIS A 341 17.66 -25.90 2.03
CA HIS A 341 16.87 -25.54 3.20
C HIS A 341 16.79 -24.03 3.38
N ASN A 342 15.79 -23.60 4.13
CA ASN A 342 15.61 -22.19 4.47
C ASN A 342 16.62 -21.77 5.54
N VAL A 343 17.43 -20.75 5.22
CA VAL A 343 18.41 -20.15 6.12
C VAL A 343 17.89 -18.79 6.57
N GLY A 344 17.92 -18.53 7.87
CA GLY A 344 17.58 -17.23 8.44
C GLY A 344 18.62 -16.17 8.06
N VAL A 345 18.17 -15.05 7.54
CA VAL A 345 19.00 -13.88 7.20
C VAL A 345 18.48 -12.65 7.91
N CYS A 346 19.38 -11.73 8.25
CA CYS A 346 19.05 -10.46 8.87
C CYS A 346 18.28 -9.57 7.86
N TYR A 347 17.09 -9.13 8.21
CA TYR A 347 16.23 -8.30 7.36
C TYR A 347 16.88 -6.96 6.92
N ARG A 348 18.01 -6.56 7.54
CA ARG A 348 18.71 -5.31 7.26
C ARG A 348 19.97 -5.44 6.42
N CYS A 349 20.84 -6.40 6.78
CA CYS A 349 22.12 -6.57 6.10
C CYS A 349 22.16 -7.82 5.20
N HIS A 350 21.10 -8.65 5.21
CA HIS A 350 20.93 -9.90 4.46
C HIS A 350 22.05 -10.93 4.71
N ASN A 351 22.80 -10.79 5.82
CA ASN A 351 23.75 -11.80 6.23
C ASN A 351 23.05 -12.88 7.06
N THR A 352 23.62 -14.10 7.04
CA THR A 352 23.13 -15.23 7.81
C THR A 352 23.07 -14.90 9.30
N VAL A 353 21.95 -15.23 9.92
CA VAL A 353 21.71 -15.09 11.36
C VAL A 353 22.27 -16.32 12.08
N GLU A 354 23.00 -16.08 13.17
CA GLU A 354 23.53 -17.13 14.02
C GLU A 354 22.69 -17.23 15.30
N PRO A 355 21.98 -18.36 15.54
CA PRO A 355 21.38 -18.59 16.84
C PRO A 355 22.49 -18.69 17.92
N LEU A 356 22.39 -17.86 18.96
CA LEU A 356 23.35 -17.81 20.07
C LEU A 356 22.63 -17.70 21.40
N THR A 357 23.18 -18.34 22.46
CA THR A 357 22.75 -18.01 23.83
C THR A 357 23.36 -16.69 24.27
N SER A 358 22.53 -15.84 24.85
CA SER A 358 22.94 -14.52 25.33
C SER A 358 22.01 -14.01 26.42
N LEU A 359 22.57 -13.26 27.36
CA LEU A 359 21.84 -12.64 28.46
C LEU A 359 21.16 -11.37 27.96
N GLN A 360 19.82 -11.43 27.76
CA GLN A 360 19.04 -10.39 27.12
C GLN A 360 17.79 -10.03 27.96
N TRP A 361 17.14 -8.90 27.61
CA TRP A 361 15.86 -8.51 28.17
C TRP A 361 14.70 -9.01 27.28
N PHE A 362 13.69 -9.57 27.96
CA PHE A 362 12.52 -10.17 27.27
C PHE A 362 11.21 -9.63 27.84
N VAL A 363 10.20 -9.55 26.96
CA VAL A 363 8.79 -9.39 27.37
C VAL A 363 8.09 -10.75 27.30
N SER A 364 7.44 -11.14 28.39
CA SER A 364 6.57 -12.32 28.42
C SER A 364 5.28 -12.04 27.65
N MET A 365 5.19 -12.55 26.42
CA MET A 365 4.13 -12.17 25.49
C MET A 365 2.84 -12.94 25.69
N LYS A 366 2.86 -14.21 26.10
CA LYS A 366 1.66 -15.05 26.23
C LYS A 366 0.56 -14.46 27.10
N PRO A 367 0.85 -13.89 28.31
CA PRO A 367 -0.19 -13.24 29.11
C PRO A 367 -0.78 -12.01 28.45
N LEU A 368 0.04 -11.25 27.73
CA LEU A 368 -0.36 -10.01 27.03
C LEU A 368 -1.18 -10.29 25.76
N ALA A 369 -0.84 -11.37 25.06
CA ALA A 369 -1.52 -11.76 23.83
C ALA A 369 -3.00 -12.16 24.04
N LYS A 370 -3.35 -12.65 25.22
CA LYS A 370 -4.70 -13.15 25.51
C LYS A 370 -5.77 -12.07 25.27
N GLU A 371 -5.58 -10.89 25.81
CA GLU A 371 -6.51 -9.77 25.66
C GLU A 371 -6.47 -9.19 24.25
N ALA A 372 -5.27 -9.10 23.65
CA ALA A 372 -5.10 -8.64 22.29
C ALA A 372 -5.78 -9.55 21.24
N ILE A 373 -5.85 -10.86 21.50
CA ILE A 373 -6.62 -11.81 20.68
C ILE A 373 -8.12 -11.55 20.86
N ARG A 374 -8.61 -11.46 22.11
CA ARG A 374 -10.03 -11.28 22.44
C ARG A 374 -10.63 -10.06 21.71
N VAL A 375 -9.98 -8.91 21.77
CA VAL A 375 -10.54 -7.66 21.18
C VAL A 375 -10.71 -7.73 19.66
N VAL A 376 -9.93 -8.57 18.97
CA VAL A 376 -10.08 -8.81 17.52
C VAL A 376 -11.14 -9.89 17.26
N GLU A 377 -11.19 -10.97 18.07
CA GLU A 377 -12.22 -12.01 17.95
C GLU A 377 -13.63 -11.46 18.19
N GLU A 378 -13.80 -10.56 19.15
CA GLU A 378 -15.06 -9.92 19.48
C GLU A 378 -15.42 -8.75 18.54
N GLY A 379 -14.50 -8.38 17.63
CA GLY A 379 -14.71 -7.32 16.65
C GLY A 379 -14.65 -5.91 17.22
N GLU A 380 -14.06 -5.71 18.41
CA GLU A 380 -13.75 -4.39 18.93
C GLU A 380 -12.71 -3.70 18.05
N VAL A 381 -11.70 -4.46 17.57
CA VAL A 381 -10.75 -4.04 16.53
C VAL A 381 -11.05 -4.80 15.25
N LYS A 382 -11.26 -4.07 14.14
CA LYS A 382 -11.65 -4.62 12.84
C LYS A 382 -10.54 -4.44 11.81
N PHE A 383 -10.19 -5.50 11.09
CA PHE A 383 -9.31 -5.40 9.92
C PHE A 383 -10.11 -5.23 8.64
N VAL A 384 -9.71 -4.29 7.82
CA VAL A 384 -10.25 -4.07 6.47
C VAL A 384 -9.12 -4.23 5.46
N PRO A 385 -9.14 -5.26 4.59
CA PRO A 385 -10.12 -6.36 4.52
C PRO A 385 -9.99 -7.39 5.65
N GLU A 386 -11.10 -8.01 5.99
CA GLU A 386 -11.22 -8.99 7.09
C GLU A 386 -10.27 -10.20 6.97
N ARG A 387 -9.86 -10.56 5.75
CA ARG A 387 -8.93 -11.67 5.51
C ARG A 387 -7.62 -11.58 6.31
N PHE A 388 -7.21 -10.39 6.73
CA PHE A 388 -6.00 -10.19 7.55
C PHE A 388 -6.16 -10.58 9.01
N ASN A 389 -7.39 -10.83 9.49
CA ASN A 389 -7.63 -11.46 10.78
C ASN A 389 -6.86 -12.78 10.88
N LYS A 390 -6.88 -13.60 9.80
CA LYS A 390 -6.15 -14.87 9.76
C LYS A 390 -4.64 -14.69 9.94
N THR A 391 -4.06 -13.67 9.30
CA THR A 391 -2.63 -13.35 9.42
C THR A 391 -2.30 -12.94 10.87
N TYR A 392 -3.12 -12.06 11.45
CA TYR A 392 -2.99 -11.63 12.84
C TYR A 392 -3.08 -12.79 13.83
N PHE A 393 -4.11 -13.62 13.76
CA PHE A 393 -4.32 -14.74 14.66
C PHE A 393 -3.24 -15.80 14.55
N ASN A 394 -2.80 -16.13 13.32
CA ASN A 394 -1.74 -17.12 13.13
C ASN A 394 -0.46 -16.73 13.87
N TRP A 395 -0.12 -15.44 13.90
CA TRP A 395 1.03 -14.93 14.63
C TRP A 395 0.77 -14.88 16.14
N MET A 396 -0.40 -14.38 16.59
CA MET A 396 -0.72 -14.16 17.99
C MET A 396 -0.88 -15.48 18.78
N TYR A 397 -1.46 -16.52 18.18
CA TYR A 397 -1.58 -17.83 18.84
C TYR A 397 -0.23 -18.55 19.03
N ASN A 398 0.73 -18.26 18.15
CA ASN A 398 2.06 -18.87 18.19
C ASN A 398 3.13 -17.93 18.78
N ILE A 399 2.70 -16.86 19.47
CA ILE A 399 3.62 -15.84 19.95
C ILE A 399 4.60 -16.38 21.00
N ARG A 400 5.88 -16.03 20.82
CA ARG A 400 6.96 -16.32 21.75
C ARG A 400 7.33 -15.07 22.53
N ASP A 401 8.11 -15.24 23.61
CA ASP A 401 8.63 -14.13 24.36
C ASP A 401 9.54 -13.26 23.48
N TRP A 402 9.38 -11.97 23.59
CA TRP A 402 10.00 -11.00 22.70
C TRP A 402 11.30 -10.47 23.30
N CYS A 403 12.45 -10.73 22.65
CA CYS A 403 13.73 -10.12 22.97
C CYS A 403 13.69 -8.64 22.58
N ILE A 404 13.80 -7.75 23.59
CA ILE A 404 13.67 -6.30 23.42
C ILE A 404 14.97 -5.52 23.50
N SER A 405 16.08 -6.13 23.93
CA SER A 405 17.39 -5.47 24.01
C SER A 405 18.13 -5.50 22.67
N ARG A 406 18.82 -4.42 22.36
CA ARG A 406 19.65 -4.26 21.16
C ARG A 406 20.98 -3.64 21.56
N GLN A 407 22.08 -4.22 21.07
CA GLN A 407 23.46 -3.80 21.34
C GLN A 407 23.87 -2.64 20.41
N LEU A 408 23.05 -1.58 20.45
CA LEU A 408 23.18 -0.37 19.65
C LEU A 408 23.40 0.85 20.54
N TRP A 409 23.84 1.93 19.94
CA TRP A 409 23.94 3.22 20.65
C TRP A 409 22.75 4.14 20.38
N TRP A 410 22.09 3.98 19.20
CA TRP A 410 20.96 4.80 18.80
C TRP A 410 19.62 4.13 19.14
N GLY A 411 18.91 4.68 20.10
CA GLY A 411 17.62 4.19 20.59
C GLY A 411 17.31 4.61 22.01
N HIS A 412 16.18 4.13 22.55
CA HIS A 412 15.79 4.31 23.95
C HIS A 412 16.68 3.43 24.84
N ARG A 413 17.52 4.04 25.64
CA ARG A 413 18.40 3.31 26.53
C ARG A 413 17.59 2.59 27.62
N ILE A 414 17.92 1.31 27.89
CA ILE A 414 17.21 0.50 28.88
C ILE A 414 17.36 1.14 30.27
N PRO A 415 16.24 1.34 31.03
CA PRO A 415 16.24 2.03 32.32
C PRO A 415 16.60 1.06 33.48
N ALA A 416 17.62 0.25 33.29
CA ALA A 416 18.17 -0.67 34.29
C ALA A 416 19.57 -0.22 34.70
N TYR A 417 19.84 -0.25 36.00
CA TYR A 417 21.09 0.23 36.60
C TYR A 417 21.73 -0.86 37.43
N TYR A 418 22.95 -1.23 37.09
CA TYR A 418 23.71 -2.31 37.73
C TYR A 418 24.62 -1.79 38.80
N CYS A 419 24.58 -2.43 39.97
CA CYS A 419 25.51 -2.14 41.06
C CYS A 419 26.95 -2.55 40.70
N GLU A 420 27.91 -1.61 40.85
CA GLU A 420 29.32 -1.90 40.57
C GLU A 420 30.01 -2.71 41.67
N ASN A 421 29.33 -2.96 42.79
CA ASN A 421 29.81 -3.88 43.80
C ASN A 421 29.51 -5.34 43.40
N PRO A 422 30.52 -6.15 43.08
CA PRO A 422 30.30 -7.55 42.64
C PRO A 422 29.61 -8.45 43.68
N ASP A 423 29.76 -8.13 44.98
CA ASP A 423 29.12 -8.89 46.04
C ASP A 423 27.66 -8.55 46.26
N CYS A 424 27.17 -7.43 45.65
CA CYS A 424 25.80 -7.01 45.78
C CYS A 424 24.89 -7.56 44.66
N GLY A 425 25.31 -7.47 43.42
CA GLY A 425 24.61 -8.02 42.28
C GLY A 425 23.23 -7.39 42.01
N HIS A 426 22.88 -6.27 42.70
CA HIS A 426 21.56 -5.63 42.60
C HIS A 426 21.38 -4.94 41.23
N ILE A 427 20.20 -5.10 40.64
CA ILE A 427 19.74 -4.40 39.45
C ILE A 427 18.55 -3.51 39.84
N GLU A 428 18.68 -2.20 39.66
CA GLU A 428 17.63 -1.24 39.92
C GLU A 428 16.96 -0.84 38.59
N VAL A 429 15.65 -1.05 38.48
CA VAL A 429 14.85 -0.66 37.31
C VAL A 429 13.90 0.47 37.72
N THR A 430 14.17 1.68 37.28
CA THR A 430 13.51 2.88 37.79
C THR A 430 13.33 3.95 36.70
N LEU A 431 12.38 4.88 36.94
CA LEU A 431 12.11 6.01 36.05
C LEU A 431 13.26 7.03 36.05
N ASP A 432 13.74 7.33 37.27
CA ASP A 432 14.79 8.31 37.48
C ASP A 432 16.13 7.61 37.75
N PRO A 433 17.23 8.05 37.10
CA PRO A 433 18.55 7.47 37.32
C PRO A 433 18.94 7.56 38.80
N PRO A 434 19.27 6.43 39.49
CA PRO A 434 19.69 6.46 40.89
C PRO A 434 21.14 6.96 40.99
N GLU A 435 21.42 7.82 41.96
CA GLU A 435 22.79 8.27 42.21
C GLU A 435 23.71 7.13 42.73
N LYS A 436 23.15 6.20 43.48
CA LYS A 436 23.84 5.07 44.11
C LYS A 436 22.92 3.86 44.22
N CYS A 437 23.51 2.68 44.34
CA CYS A 437 22.79 1.44 44.60
C CYS A 437 21.94 1.59 45.89
N PRO A 438 20.61 1.34 45.83
CA PRO A 438 19.74 1.48 47.00
C PRO A 438 20.02 0.41 48.10
N VAL A 439 20.68 -0.68 47.72
CA VAL A 439 20.98 -1.79 48.66
C VAL A 439 22.29 -1.61 49.39
N CYS A 440 23.39 -1.25 48.69
CA CYS A 440 24.72 -1.18 49.31
C CYS A 440 25.43 0.18 49.24
N GLY A 441 24.80 1.18 48.55
CA GLY A 441 25.37 2.53 48.43
C GLY A 441 26.54 2.65 47.43
N ALA A 442 26.93 1.58 46.72
CA ALA A 442 27.96 1.64 45.70
C ALA A 442 27.52 2.41 44.47
N LYS A 443 28.46 2.74 43.59
CA LYS A 443 28.13 3.32 42.28
C LYS A 443 27.30 2.37 41.46
N VAL A 444 26.54 2.95 40.55
CA VAL A 444 25.75 2.21 39.56
C VAL A 444 26.11 2.68 38.16
N HIS A 445 25.96 1.80 37.17
CA HIS A 445 26.01 2.17 35.73
C HIS A 445 24.74 1.69 35.06
N GLN A 446 24.26 2.52 34.12
CA GLN A 446 23.06 2.17 33.31
C GLN A 446 23.41 1.12 32.26
N ASP A 447 22.45 0.25 31.97
CA ASP A 447 22.53 -0.70 30.87
C ASP A 447 23.01 -0.03 29.56
N GLU A 448 23.91 -0.67 28.85
CA GLU A 448 24.48 -0.13 27.61
C GLU A 448 23.57 -0.33 26.41
N ASP A 449 22.69 -1.30 26.49
CA ASP A 449 21.77 -1.63 25.40
C ASP A 449 20.62 -0.63 25.30
N VAL A 450 20.02 -0.59 24.10
CA VAL A 450 18.80 0.16 23.82
C VAL A 450 17.64 -0.81 23.54
N LEU A 451 16.42 -0.30 23.63
CA LEU A 451 15.23 -1.06 23.32
C LEU A 451 15.05 -1.21 21.80
N ASP A 452 14.44 -2.30 21.40
CA ASP A 452 13.91 -2.53 20.06
C ASP A 452 13.00 -1.37 19.65
N THR A 453 13.15 -0.87 18.41
CA THR A 453 12.34 0.25 17.89
C THR A 453 10.85 -0.04 17.98
N TRP A 454 10.45 -1.30 17.82
CA TRP A 454 9.05 -1.71 17.88
C TRP A 454 8.44 -1.62 19.29
N PHE A 455 9.29 -1.54 20.34
CA PHE A 455 8.82 -1.30 21.71
C PHE A 455 8.22 0.11 21.84
N SER A 456 8.92 1.13 21.38
CA SER A 456 8.40 2.50 21.36
C SER A 456 7.27 2.68 20.35
N SER A 457 7.39 2.07 19.14
CA SER A 457 6.40 2.16 18.09
C SER A 457 5.05 1.55 18.49
N GLY A 458 5.05 0.52 19.34
CA GLY A 458 3.84 -0.09 19.89
C GLY A 458 3.02 0.83 20.81
N MET A 459 3.61 1.91 21.31
CA MET A 459 2.95 2.91 22.18
C MET A 459 2.44 4.12 21.41
N TRP A 460 2.68 4.19 20.11
CA TRP A 460 2.43 5.37 19.28
C TRP A 460 1.03 5.97 19.42
N PRO A 461 -0.08 5.19 19.50
CA PRO A 461 -1.43 5.74 19.61
C PRO A 461 -1.69 6.58 20.87
N PHE A 462 -0.98 6.34 21.97
CA PHE A 462 -1.22 7.04 23.23
C PHE A 462 -0.02 7.88 23.70
N SER A 463 1.22 7.46 23.42
CA SER A 463 2.39 8.24 23.78
C SER A 463 2.44 9.59 23.04
N THR A 464 1.98 9.62 21.78
CA THR A 464 1.90 10.83 20.97
C THR A 464 0.85 11.83 21.45
N LEU A 465 -0.19 11.35 22.13
CA LEU A 465 -1.27 12.14 22.70
C LEU A 465 -0.96 12.63 24.14
N GLY A 466 0.25 12.33 24.64
CA GLY A 466 0.77 12.87 25.88
C GLY A 466 0.83 11.91 27.08
N TRP A 467 0.40 10.63 26.92
CA TRP A 467 0.58 9.65 27.99
C TRP A 467 2.08 9.56 28.41
N PRO A 468 2.42 9.50 29.72
CA PRO A 468 1.60 9.10 30.88
C PRO A 468 0.77 10.23 31.52
N ASP A 469 0.83 11.45 31.01
CA ASP A 469 0.03 12.54 31.55
C ASP A 469 -1.43 12.41 31.07
N LYS A 470 -2.36 12.97 31.84
CA LYS A 470 -3.76 13.09 31.46
C LYS A 470 -3.95 14.40 30.68
N THR A 471 -3.77 14.33 29.36
CA THR A 471 -3.95 15.48 28.48
C THR A 471 -5.36 15.51 27.89
N PRO A 472 -5.90 16.70 27.55
CA PRO A 472 -7.19 16.82 26.86
C PRO A 472 -7.19 16.04 25.53
N GLU A 473 -6.07 16.02 24.82
CA GLU A 473 -5.90 15.27 23.56
C GLU A 473 -6.04 13.76 23.78
N LEU A 474 -5.42 13.23 24.84
CA LEU A 474 -5.51 11.81 25.18
C LEU A 474 -6.94 11.40 25.56
N GLU A 475 -7.62 12.25 26.34
CA GLU A 475 -9.00 11.97 26.74
C GLU A 475 -9.98 12.03 25.58
N TYR A 476 -9.74 12.92 24.60
CA TYR A 476 -10.66 13.16 23.49
C TYR A 476 -10.37 12.30 22.26
N PHE A 477 -9.11 12.10 21.88
CA PHE A 477 -8.73 11.39 20.63
C PHE A 477 -8.34 9.93 20.82
N TYR A 478 -8.21 9.41 22.05
CA TYR A 478 -7.92 8.01 22.32
C TYR A 478 -9.19 7.26 22.83
N PRO A 479 -9.54 6.08 22.28
CA PRO A 479 -8.91 5.36 21.16
C PRO A 479 -8.88 6.16 19.87
N THR A 480 -7.84 5.94 19.04
CA THR A 480 -7.80 6.52 17.70
C THR A 480 -8.82 5.81 16.79
N SER A 481 -9.23 6.43 15.69
CA SER A 481 -10.33 5.90 14.89
C SER A 481 -9.91 4.85 13.89
N THR A 482 -8.86 5.15 13.12
CA THR A 482 -8.39 4.26 12.06
C THR A 482 -6.86 4.24 12.03
N LEU A 483 -6.30 3.05 11.96
CA LEU A 483 -4.91 2.84 11.62
C LEU A 483 -4.82 2.43 10.14
N VAL A 484 -3.98 3.11 9.37
CA VAL A 484 -3.71 2.74 7.97
C VAL A 484 -2.28 2.21 7.89
N THR A 485 -2.07 1.06 7.27
CA THR A 485 -0.75 0.44 7.20
C THR A 485 -0.63 -0.60 6.09
N GLY A 486 0.59 -0.90 5.67
CA GLY A 486 0.90 -2.06 4.82
C GLY A 486 0.71 -3.39 5.56
N TYR A 487 0.37 -4.44 4.82
CA TYR A 487 0.18 -5.78 5.41
C TYR A 487 1.48 -6.36 5.99
N ASP A 488 2.63 -5.92 5.56
CA ASP A 488 3.94 -6.43 5.94
C ASP A 488 4.36 -6.07 7.37
N ILE A 489 3.69 -5.10 8.01
CA ILE A 489 3.97 -4.70 9.40
C ILE A 489 2.81 -4.99 10.37
N ILE A 490 1.87 -5.87 10.02
CA ILE A 490 0.77 -6.25 10.92
C ILE A 490 1.30 -6.83 12.24
N PHE A 491 2.24 -7.79 12.18
CA PHE A 491 2.80 -8.40 13.38
C PHE A 491 3.90 -7.55 14.03
N PHE A 492 4.60 -6.72 13.27
CA PHE A 492 5.61 -5.83 13.84
C PHE A 492 5.00 -4.68 14.62
N TRP A 493 3.96 -4.07 14.08
CA TRP A 493 3.42 -2.81 14.59
C TRP A 493 1.99 -2.92 15.11
N VAL A 494 1.05 -3.38 14.29
CA VAL A 494 -0.37 -3.43 14.64
C VAL A 494 -0.61 -4.29 15.89
N ALA A 495 -0.08 -5.52 15.89
CA ALA A 495 -0.23 -6.45 17.01
C ALA A 495 0.36 -5.87 18.30
N ARG A 496 1.53 -5.23 18.23
CA ARG A 496 2.17 -4.62 19.40
C ARG A 496 1.41 -3.40 19.93
N MET A 497 0.82 -2.59 19.05
CA MET A 497 -0.07 -1.49 19.48
C MET A 497 -1.31 -2.00 20.18
N ILE A 498 -1.93 -3.08 19.68
CA ILE A 498 -3.08 -3.70 20.36
C ILE A 498 -2.67 -4.25 21.72
N VAL A 499 -1.52 -4.94 21.81
CA VAL A 499 -0.97 -5.45 23.08
C VAL A 499 -0.74 -4.33 24.09
N PHE A 500 -0.05 -3.27 23.72
CA PHE A 500 0.23 -2.18 24.65
C PHE A 500 -1.01 -1.31 24.94
N GLY A 501 -1.87 -1.08 23.96
CA GLY A 501 -3.13 -0.36 24.18
C GLY A 501 -4.02 -1.07 25.20
N THR A 502 -4.26 -2.36 25.01
CA THR A 502 -5.08 -3.15 25.94
C THR A 502 -4.42 -3.29 27.32
N LYS A 503 -3.09 -3.47 27.38
CA LYS A 503 -2.37 -3.63 28.66
C LYS A 503 -2.19 -2.32 29.43
N VAL A 504 -1.75 -1.26 28.76
CA VAL A 504 -1.36 -0.01 29.42
C VAL A 504 -2.55 0.93 29.62
N MET A 505 -3.40 1.03 28.61
CA MET A 505 -4.56 1.93 28.62
C MET A 505 -5.86 1.25 29.06
N GLY A 506 -5.89 -0.10 29.09
CA GLY A 506 -7.11 -0.86 29.38
C GLY A 506 -8.20 -0.68 28.32
N LYS A 507 -7.84 -0.23 27.11
CA LYS A 507 -8.72 0.04 25.96
C LYS A 507 -8.01 -0.34 24.66
N ILE A 508 -8.79 -0.61 23.62
CA ILE A 508 -8.26 -0.78 22.27
C ILE A 508 -7.52 0.49 21.82
N PRO A 509 -6.45 0.39 21.00
CA PRO A 509 -5.72 1.57 20.53
C PRO A 509 -6.42 2.27 19.35
N PHE A 510 -7.22 1.55 18.58
CA PHE A 510 -7.97 2.02 17.40
C PHE A 510 -9.14 1.06 17.09
N ASP A 511 -10.18 1.58 16.44
CA ASP A 511 -11.36 0.79 16.06
C ASP A 511 -11.13 -0.04 14.81
N THR A 512 -10.46 0.54 13.82
CA THR A 512 -10.28 -0.07 12.48
C THR A 512 -8.83 -0.06 12.05
N VAL A 513 -8.40 -1.18 11.47
CA VAL A 513 -7.10 -1.31 10.79
C VAL A 513 -7.35 -1.44 9.28
N TYR A 514 -7.13 -0.35 8.54
CA TYR A 514 -7.20 -0.37 7.08
C TYR A 514 -5.85 -0.80 6.51
N VAL A 515 -5.84 -1.96 5.86
CA VAL A 515 -4.63 -2.58 5.35
C VAL A 515 -4.52 -2.36 3.84
N HIS A 516 -3.40 -1.79 3.38
CA HIS A 516 -3.08 -1.68 1.96
C HIS A 516 -1.96 -2.64 1.54
N GLY A 517 -1.81 -2.83 0.24
CA GLY A 517 -0.74 -3.63 -0.34
C GLY A 517 0.54 -2.82 -0.58
N ILE A 518 1.54 -3.48 -1.14
CA ILE A 518 2.84 -2.89 -1.47
C ILE A 518 2.82 -2.31 -2.89
N VAL A 519 3.48 -1.17 -3.09
CA VAL A 519 3.67 -0.59 -4.42
C VAL A 519 4.84 -1.29 -5.11
N ARG A 520 4.57 -1.85 -6.28
CA ARG A 520 5.52 -2.57 -7.14
C ARG A 520 5.79 -1.79 -8.43
N ASP A 521 6.91 -2.07 -9.07
CA ASP A 521 7.21 -1.53 -10.40
C ASP A 521 6.28 -2.11 -11.49
N GLU A 522 6.39 -1.63 -12.72
CA GLU A 522 5.56 -2.10 -13.85
C GLU A 522 5.72 -3.60 -14.13
N LEU A 523 6.85 -4.19 -13.78
CA LEU A 523 7.14 -5.63 -13.92
C LEU A 523 6.61 -6.46 -12.73
N GLY A 524 6.05 -5.82 -11.71
CA GLY A 524 5.54 -6.46 -10.49
C GLY A 524 6.61 -6.78 -9.45
N ARG A 525 7.82 -6.25 -9.56
CA ARG A 525 8.89 -6.42 -8.57
C ARG A 525 8.75 -5.41 -7.43
N LYS A 526 9.12 -5.79 -6.22
CA LYS A 526 9.17 -4.87 -5.08
C LYS A 526 10.16 -3.74 -5.39
N MET A 527 9.75 -2.49 -5.17
CA MET A 527 10.65 -1.35 -5.33
C MET A 527 11.69 -1.32 -4.23
N SER A 528 12.97 -1.23 -4.60
CA SER A 528 14.07 -1.10 -3.66
C SER A 528 15.20 -0.24 -4.22
N LYS A 529 16.00 0.35 -3.33
CA LYS A 529 17.19 1.13 -3.74
C LYS A 529 18.26 0.25 -4.37
N SER A 530 18.37 -1.00 -3.92
CA SER A 530 19.35 -1.97 -4.45
C SER A 530 19.04 -2.40 -5.88
N LEU A 531 17.77 -2.48 -6.27
CA LEU A 531 17.34 -2.78 -7.63
C LEU A 531 17.32 -1.55 -8.55
N GLY A 532 17.52 -0.35 -8.02
CA GLY A 532 17.48 0.90 -8.80
C GLY A 532 16.11 1.23 -9.41
N ASN A 533 15.05 0.56 -8.97
CA ASN A 533 13.67 0.74 -9.46
C ASN A 533 12.80 1.60 -8.52
N GLY A 534 13.38 2.19 -7.49
CA GLY A 534 12.71 3.12 -6.58
C GLY A 534 12.43 4.46 -7.26
N ILE A 535 11.18 4.93 -7.15
CA ILE A 535 10.74 6.20 -7.72
C ILE A 535 10.54 7.20 -6.59
N ASP A 536 11.14 8.39 -6.69
CA ASP A 536 10.92 9.50 -5.75
C ASP A 536 9.56 10.17 -6.07
N PRO A 537 8.61 10.22 -5.12
CA PRO A 537 7.33 10.89 -5.33
C PRO A 537 7.47 12.34 -5.79
N LEU A 538 8.51 13.06 -5.36
CA LEU A 538 8.72 14.46 -5.72
C LEU A 538 9.04 14.66 -7.20
N GLU A 539 9.69 13.69 -7.85
CA GLU A 539 9.94 13.75 -9.30
C GLU A 539 8.62 13.66 -10.06
N ILE A 540 7.73 12.77 -9.64
CA ILE A 540 6.40 12.64 -10.24
C ILE A 540 5.55 13.90 -10.00
N ILE A 541 5.57 14.45 -8.79
CA ILE A 541 4.85 15.68 -8.45
C ILE A 541 5.34 16.85 -9.32
N LYS A 542 6.65 16.96 -9.52
CA LYS A 542 7.24 18.00 -10.37
C LYS A 542 6.72 17.96 -11.80
N ASP A 543 6.56 16.77 -12.37
CA ASP A 543 6.19 16.59 -13.78
C ASP A 543 4.67 16.57 -14.00
N TYR A 544 3.88 16.10 -13.03
CA TYR A 544 2.45 15.83 -13.19
C TYR A 544 1.53 16.51 -12.16
N GLY A 545 2.09 17.02 -11.06
CA GLY A 545 1.34 17.57 -9.93
C GLY A 545 0.98 16.54 -8.86
N ALA A 546 0.81 17.02 -7.62
CA ALA A 546 0.46 16.21 -6.46
C ALA A 546 -0.92 15.54 -6.62
N ASP A 547 -1.92 16.26 -7.11
CA ASP A 547 -3.26 15.72 -7.33
C ASP A 547 -3.27 14.54 -8.30
N SER A 548 -2.46 14.61 -9.38
CA SER A 548 -2.34 13.54 -10.37
C SER A 548 -1.71 12.28 -9.76
N LEU A 549 -0.67 12.44 -8.95
CA LEU A 549 -0.05 11.34 -8.22
C LEU A 549 -1.05 10.71 -7.25
N ARG A 550 -1.67 11.51 -6.38
CA ARG A 550 -2.64 11.07 -5.37
C ARG A 550 -3.79 10.28 -5.99
N PHE A 551 -4.42 10.84 -7.02
CA PHE A 551 -5.54 10.21 -7.71
C PHE A 551 -5.15 8.88 -8.36
N SER A 552 -3.97 8.81 -9.00
CA SER A 552 -3.47 7.58 -9.60
C SER A 552 -3.17 6.48 -8.56
N LEU A 553 -2.69 6.87 -7.37
CA LEU A 553 -2.43 5.94 -6.27
C LEU A 553 -3.74 5.40 -5.68
N VAL A 554 -4.74 6.26 -5.43
CA VAL A 554 -6.03 5.82 -4.88
C VAL A 554 -6.77 4.93 -5.87
N THR A 555 -6.95 5.34 -7.12
CA THR A 555 -7.68 4.56 -8.14
C THR A 555 -6.96 3.28 -8.54
N GLY A 556 -5.64 3.23 -8.38
CA GLY A 556 -4.83 2.04 -8.63
C GLY A 556 -4.78 1.05 -7.47
N ASN A 557 -5.26 1.44 -6.28
CA ASN A 557 -5.21 0.65 -5.06
C ASN A 557 -6.53 -0.11 -4.85
N SER A 558 -6.40 -1.35 -4.39
CA SER A 558 -7.51 -2.13 -3.84
C SER A 558 -7.08 -2.63 -2.47
N ALA A 559 -7.94 -2.49 -1.46
CA ALA A 559 -7.60 -2.81 -0.08
C ALA A 559 -6.91 -4.17 0.08
N GLY A 560 -5.74 -4.18 0.70
CA GLY A 560 -4.92 -5.36 0.95
C GLY A 560 -4.24 -6.01 -0.26
N ASN A 561 -4.33 -5.43 -1.46
CA ASN A 561 -3.69 -5.96 -2.66
C ASN A 561 -2.52 -5.08 -3.11
N ASP A 562 -1.47 -5.72 -3.64
CA ASP A 562 -0.34 -4.98 -4.23
C ASP A 562 -0.79 -4.22 -5.46
N MET A 563 -0.25 -3.02 -5.64
CA MET A 563 -0.48 -2.23 -6.84
C MET A 563 0.79 -2.11 -7.70
N ARG A 564 0.60 -2.10 -9.03
CA ARG A 564 1.67 -1.78 -9.97
C ARG A 564 1.60 -0.29 -10.31
N PHE A 565 2.68 0.40 -9.99
CA PHE A 565 2.82 1.81 -10.35
C PHE A 565 3.18 1.96 -11.83
N SER A 566 2.55 2.93 -12.51
CA SER A 566 2.83 3.25 -13.91
C SER A 566 2.66 4.73 -14.16
N ASN A 567 3.63 5.33 -14.85
CA ASN A 567 3.55 6.74 -15.27
C ASN A 567 2.34 7.01 -16.18
N LYS A 568 1.89 6.03 -16.96
CA LYS A 568 0.69 6.16 -17.81
C LYS A 568 -0.58 6.43 -17.00
N LYS A 569 -0.70 5.83 -15.80
CA LYS A 569 -1.83 6.09 -14.90
C LYS A 569 -1.79 7.51 -14.34
N VAL A 570 -0.60 7.99 -14.00
CA VAL A 570 -0.41 9.39 -13.52
C VAL A 570 -0.73 10.38 -14.64
N GLU A 571 -0.32 10.07 -15.88
CA GLU A 571 -0.64 10.89 -17.05
C GLU A 571 -2.16 10.95 -17.33
N ALA A 572 -2.86 9.82 -17.19
CA ALA A 572 -4.32 9.78 -17.28
C ALA A 572 -4.99 10.68 -16.21
N ALA A 573 -4.48 10.61 -14.96
CA ALA A 573 -4.96 11.47 -13.88
C ALA A 573 -4.70 12.96 -14.17
N ARG A 574 -3.54 13.34 -14.72
CA ARG A 574 -3.25 14.72 -15.17
C ARG A 574 -4.23 15.16 -16.27
N ASN A 575 -4.55 14.28 -17.21
CA ASN A 575 -5.52 14.59 -18.27
C ASN A 575 -6.91 14.82 -17.68
N PHE A 576 -7.27 14.10 -16.62
CA PHE A 576 -8.48 14.35 -15.85
C PHE A 576 -8.45 15.72 -15.17
N CYS A 577 -7.36 16.11 -14.51
CA CYS A 577 -7.18 17.47 -13.96
C CYS A 577 -7.45 18.53 -15.03
N ASN A 578 -6.86 18.38 -16.22
CA ASN A 578 -7.04 19.32 -17.31
C ASN A 578 -8.49 19.40 -17.81
N LYS A 579 -9.18 18.25 -17.85
CA LYS A 579 -10.60 18.22 -18.26
C LYS A 579 -11.48 18.93 -17.24
N VAL A 580 -11.31 18.66 -15.95
CA VAL A 580 -12.04 19.31 -14.86
C VAL A 580 -11.77 20.82 -14.86
N TYR A 581 -10.52 21.22 -15.03
CA TYR A 581 -10.15 22.64 -15.12
C TYR A 581 -10.83 23.35 -16.28
N ASN A 582 -10.82 22.76 -17.48
CA ASN A 582 -11.46 23.33 -18.65
C ASN A 582 -12.98 23.42 -18.51
N ALA A 583 -13.62 22.42 -17.93
CA ALA A 583 -15.05 22.44 -17.63
C ALA A 583 -15.40 23.57 -16.63
N SER A 584 -14.62 23.69 -15.56
CA SER A 584 -14.80 24.75 -14.55
C SER A 584 -14.61 26.14 -15.15
N ARG A 585 -13.60 26.30 -16.02
CA ARG A 585 -13.35 27.56 -16.73
C ARG A 585 -14.51 27.88 -17.65
N PHE A 586 -15.09 26.90 -18.36
CA PHE A 586 -16.29 27.12 -19.19
C PHE A 586 -17.45 27.60 -18.31
N VAL A 587 -17.73 26.97 -17.19
CA VAL A 587 -18.80 27.38 -16.29
C VAL A 587 -18.56 28.81 -15.80
N GLN A 588 -17.34 29.11 -15.30
CA GLN A 588 -16.99 30.45 -14.82
C GLN A 588 -17.17 31.55 -15.88
N MET A 589 -16.75 31.31 -17.12
CA MET A 589 -16.91 32.27 -18.22
C MET A 589 -18.38 32.60 -18.52
N ASN A 590 -19.29 31.63 -18.31
CA ASN A 590 -20.73 31.83 -18.55
C ASN A 590 -21.46 32.44 -17.35
N ILE A 591 -20.91 32.29 -16.13
CA ILE A 591 -21.47 32.89 -14.93
C ILE A 591 -21.06 34.37 -14.80
N GLY A 592 -19.75 34.66 -15.06
CA GLY A 592 -19.19 36.00 -14.84
C GLY A 592 -19.22 36.40 -13.36
N ASP A 593 -19.48 37.68 -13.10
CA ASP A 593 -19.62 38.27 -11.73
C ASP A 593 -21.08 38.27 -11.25
N GLU A 594 -21.99 37.53 -11.90
CA GLU A 594 -23.40 37.49 -11.52
C GLU A 594 -23.62 36.81 -10.16
N LYS A 595 -24.61 37.33 -9.42
CA LYS A 595 -25.11 36.61 -8.25
C LYS A 595 -25.97 35.44 -8.73
N ILE A 596 -25.57 34.26 -8.36
CA ILE A 596 -26.34 33.05 -8.67
C ILE A 596 -27.37 32.85 -7.58
N GLY A 597 -28.63 32.75 -7.98
CA GLY A 597 -29.76 32.42 -7.09
C GLY A 597 -29.90 30.89 -6.84
N ASP A 598 -30.94 30.55 -6.13
CA ASP A 598 -31.36 29.18 -5.94
C ASP A 598 -31.93 28.58 -7.23
N ILE A 599 -31.88 27.26 -7.33
CA ILE A 599 -32.43 26.48 -8.44
C ILE A 599 -33.98 26.61 -8.38
N ASP A 600 -34.61 27.09 -9.47
CA ASP A 600 -36.05 27.06 -9.61
C ASP A 600 -36.50 25.65 -10.03
N MET A 601 -37.00 24.88 -9.06
CA MET A 601 -37.42 23.49 -9.25
C MET A 601 -38.58 23.35 -10.25
N ALA A 602 -39.39 24.41 -10.44
CA ALA A 602 -40.53 24.38 -11.37
C ALA A 602 -40.10 24.53 -12.85
N LYS A 603 -38.86 24.96 -13.10
CA LYS A 603 -38.30 25.19 -14.43
C LYS A 603 -37.27 24.12 -14.83
N LEU A 604 -37.13 23.03 -14.08
CA LEU A 604 -36.25 21.96 -14.46
C LEU A 604 -36.77 21.25 -15.72
N ASP A 605 -35.92 21.13 -16.72
CA ASP A 605 -36.19 20.25 -17.84
C ASP A 605 -35.68 18.83 -17.58
N ILE A 606 -35.87 17.93 -18.54
CA ILE A 606 -35.50 16.53 -18.40
C ILE A 606 -33.99 16.34 -18.18
N ALA A 607 -33.11 17.13 -18.78
CA ALA A 607 -31.67 17.06 -18.63
C ALA A 607 -31.22 17.61 -17.26
N ASP A 608 -31.88 18.64 -16.74
CA ASP A 608 -31.64 19.18 -15.41
C ASP A 608 -32.00 18.17 -14.32
N LYS A 609 -33.17 17.55 -14.46
CA LYS A 609 -33.62 16.50 -13.55
C LYS A 609 -32.68 15.29 -13.55
N TRP A 610 -32.24 14.88 -14.75
CA TRP A 610 -31.27 13.80 -14.91
C TRP A 610 -29.95 14.11 -14.18
N ILE A 611 -29.30 15.24 -14.44
CA ILE A 611 -27.97 15.52 -13.84
C ILE A 611 -28.07 15.72 -12.32
N LEU A 612 -29.13 16.34 -11.82
CA LEU A 612 -29.36 16.51 -10.38
C LEU A 612 -29.63 15.15 -9.70
N HIS A 613 -30.41 14.27 -10.33
CA HIS A 613 -30.62 12.92 -9.86
C HIS A 613 -29.31 12.11 -9.81
N ARG A 614 -28.53 12.18 -10.88
CA ARG A 614 -27.25 11.47 -10.96
C ARG A 614 -26.24 11.97 -9.92
N LEU A 615 -26.09 13.29 -9.75
CA LEU A 615 -25.26 13.88 -8.71
C LEU A 615 -25.68 13.40 -7.32
N ASN A 616 -26.98 13.38 -7.05
CA ASN A 616 -27.55 12.94 -5.77
C ASN A 616 -27.25 11.45 -5.51
N ALA A 617 -27.44 10.60 -6.52
CA ALA A 617 -27.11 9.18 -6.44
C ALA A 617 -25.60 8.96 -6.19
N VAL A 618 -24.75 9.63 -6.95
CA VAL A 618 -23.29 9.55 -6.83
C VAL A 618 -22.82 10.03 -5.45
N ALA A 619 -23.40 11.09 -4.90
CA ALA A 619 -23.07 11.55 -3.54
C ALA A 619 -23.36 10.46 -2.49
N GLY A 620 -24.49 9.76 -2.60
CA GLY A 620 -24.84 8.63 -1.72
C GLY A 620 -23.88 7.44 -1.88
N GLU A 621 -23.59 7.06 -3.13
CA GLU A 621 -22.68 5.95 -3.45
C GLU A 621 -21.24 6.23 -3.00
N VAL A 622 -20.72 7.43 -3.25
CA VAL A 622 -19.38 7.84 -2.80
C VAL A 622 -19.29 7.84 -1.28
N THR A 623 -20.32 8.36 -0.59
CA THR A 623 -20.38 8.33 0.88
C THR A 623 -20.31 6.90 1.42
N SER A 624 -21.13 6.00 0.86
CA SER A 624 -21.14 4.58 1.26
C SER A 624 -19.77 3.92 1.03
N ASN A 625 -19.14 4.15 -0.13
CA ASN A 625 -17.82 3.58 -0.42
C ASN A 625 -16.72 4.15 0.49
N MET A 626 -16.77 5.45 0.83
CA MET A 626 -15.82 6.07 1.77
C MET A 626 -15.97 5.49 3.18
N ASP A 627 -17.21 5.28 3.65
CA ASP A 627 -17.46 4.70 4.97
C ASP A 627 -17.09 3.21 5.05
N ASN A 628 -17.11 2.49 3.92
CA ASN A 628 -16.66 1.10 3.81
C ASN A 628 -15.19 0.94 3.45
N PHE A 629 -14.41 2.03 3.41
CA PHE A 629 -12.99 2.03 3.00
C PHE A 629 -12.73 1.54 1.57
N GLU A 630 -13.70 1.66 0.67
CA GLU A 630 -13.59 1.38 -0.75
C GLU A 630 -13.17 2.65 -1.53
N LEU A 631 -12.04 3.23 -1.13
CA LEU A 631 -11.60 4.56 -1.60
C LEU A 631 -11.39 4.63 -3.12
N ASN A 632 -10.90 3.56 -3.71
CA ASN A 632 -10.70 3.45 -5.15
C ASN A 632 -12.03 3.49 -5.92
N VAL A 633 -13.07 2.81 -5.40
CA VAL A 633 -14.41 2.81 -6.00
C VAL A 633 -15.04 4.19 -5.88
N ALA A 634 -14.92 4.83 -4.70
CA ALA A 634 -15.39 6.19 -4.48
C ALA A 634 -14.75 7.18 -5.47
N ALA A 635 -13.43 7.15 -5.61
CA ALA A 635 -12.69 8.02 -6.53
C ALA A 635 -13.09 7.78 -7.99
N GLN A 636 -13.28 6.52 -8.41
CA GLN A 636 -13.69 6.19 -9.77
C GLN A 636 -15.11 6.67 -10.09
N LYS A 637 -16.05 6.54 -9.15
CA LYS A 637 -17.43 7.04 -9.33
C LYS A 637 -17.46 8.54 -9.52
N VAL A 638 -16.72 9.30 -8.74
CA VAL A 638 -16.60 10.76 -8.92
C VAL A 638 -15.98 11.10 -10.28
N HIS A 639 -14.92 10.38 -10.67
CA HIS A 639 -14.29 10.54 -11.98
C HIS A 639 -15.28 10.34 -13.12
N ASP A 640 -16.02 9.24 -13.11
CA ASP A 640 -16.92 8.85 -14.19
C ASP A 640 -18.10 9.83 -14.31
N PHE A 641 -18.64 10.26 -13.17
CA PHE A 641 -19.66 11.30 -13.13
C PHE A 641 -19.16 12.61 -13.75
N ILE A 642 -18.00 13.13 -13.30
CA ILE A 642 -17.47 14.40 -13.80
C ILE A 642 -17.09 14.28 -15.27
N TRP A 643 -16.36 13.21 -15.64
CA TRP A 643 -15.85 13.07 -17.00
C TRP A 643 -16.96 12.84 -18.01
N THR A 644 -17.81 11.84 -17.76
CA THR A 644 -18.80 11.37 -18.72
C THR A 644 -20.11 12.15 -18.61
N GLU A 645 -20.71 12.18 -17.40
CA GLU A 645 -22.07 12.71 -17.26
C GLU A 645 -22.08 14.24 -17.28
N PHE A 646 -21.23 14.89 -16.48
CA PHE A 646 -21.18 16.34 -16.41
C PHE A 646 -20.51 16.96 -17.64
N CYS A 647 -19.27 16.57 -17.96
CA CYS A 647 -18.48 17.22 -19.02
C CYS A 647 -18.94 16.85 -20.43
N ASP A 648 -19.16 15.55 -20.72
CA ASP A 648 -19.46 15.11 -22.09
C ASP A 648 -20.93 15.27 -22.45
N TRP A 649 -21.83 15.28 -21.46
CA TRP A 649 -23.25 15.39 -21.69
C TRP A 649 -23.86 16.68 -21.17
N TYR A 650 -23.93 16.90 -19.85
CA TYR A 650 -24.72 18.01 -19.32
C TYR A 650 -24.22 19.39 -19.78
N ILE A 651 -22.90 19.63 -19.79
CA ILE A 651 -22.36 20.89 -20.32
C ILE A 651 -22.79 21.11 -21.76
N GLU A 652 -22.78 20.09 -22.60
CA GLU A 652 -23.19 20.23 -24.00
C GLU A 652 -24.71 20.46 -24.14
N MET A 653 -25.53 19.89 -23.28
CA MET A 653 -26.97 20.11 -23.19
C MET A 653 -27.29 21.54 -22.69
N ALA A 654 -26.52 22.06 -21.74
CA ALA A 654 -26.69 23.38 -21.17
C ALA A 654 -26.39 24.52 -22.19
N LYS A 655 -25.47 24.30 -23.15
CA LYS A 655 -25.04 25.34 -24.09
C LYS A 655 -26.19 26.03 -24.85
N PRO A 656 -27.19 25.36 -25.47
CA PRO A 656 -28.29 26.03 -26.17
C PRO A 656 -29.09 26.99 -25.29
N ARG A 657 -29.28 26.59 -24.01
CA ARG A 657 -30.07 27.37 -23.04
C ARG A 657 -29.23 28.55 -22.48
N LEU A 658 -27.93 28.34 -22.25
CA LEU A 658 -27.01 29.41 -21.82
C LEU A 658 -26.92 30.56 -22.85
N TYR A 659 -27.06 30.24 -24.12
CA TYR A 659 -26.99 31.21 -25.22
C TYR A 659 -28.38 31.56 -25.77
N GLY A 660 -29.45 31.05 -25.16
CA GLY A 660 -30.83 31.35 -25.50
C GLY A 660 -31.27 32.75 -25.09
N GLU A 661 -32.45 33.17 -25.53
CA GLU A 661 -33.01 34.52 -25.25
C GLU A 661 -33.76 34.59 -23.91
N ASP A 662 -34.19 33.44 -23.34
CA ASP A 662 -34.89 33.40 -22.05
C ASP A 662 -33.92 33.61 -20.89
N GLU A 663 -33.96 34.81 -20.30
CA GLU A 663 -33.12 35.20 -19.16
C GLU A 663 -33.38 34.35 -17.92
N SER A 664 -34.63 33.95 -17.71
CA SER A 664 -35.02 33.16 -16.56
C SER A 664 -34.54 31.71 -16.65
N ASP A 665 -34.64 31.12 -17.84
CA ASP A 665 -34.09 29.77 -18.11
C ASP A 665 -32.56 29.78 -18.02
N ARG A 666 -31.92 30.80 -18.62
CA ARG A 666 -30.47 30.99 -18.53
C ARG A 666 -29.97 31.08 -17.07
N ALA A 667 -30.68 31.84 -16.23
CA ALA A 667 -30.33 31.98 -14.80
C ALA A 667 -30.46 30.64 -14.08
N ASN A 668 -31.50 29.83 -14.35
CA ASN A 668 -31.68 28.52 -13.75
C ASN A 668 -30.58 27.53 -14.16
N VAL A 669 -30.22 27.47 -15.44
CA VAL A 669 -29.11 26.62 -15.92
C VAL A 669 -27.78 27.00 -15.26
N LYS A 670 -27.49 28.31 -15.09
CA LYS A 670 -26.29 28.77 -14.36
C LYS A 670 -26.30 28.30 -12.93
N ALA A 671 -27.43 28.34 -12.21
CA ALA A 671 -27.57 27.86 -10.85
C ALA A 671 -27.30 26.36 -10.75
N ILE A 672 -27.81 25.56 -11.69
CA ILE A 672 -27.58 24.12 -11.76
C ILE A 672 -26.10 23.81 -12.03
N LEU A 673 -25.47 24.50 -12.99
CA LEU A 673 -24.03 24.32 -13.30
C LEU A 673 -23.15 24.63 -12.09
N VAL A 674 -23.44 25.70 -11.35
CA VAL A 674 -22.71 26.06 -10.11
C VAL A 674 -22.89 24.98 -9.05
N ARG A 675 -24.12 24.49 -8.86
CA ARG A 675 -24.43 23.45 -7.90
C ARG A 675 -23.72 22.13 -8.24
N VAL A 676 -23.84 21.66 -9.47
CA VAL A 676 -23.24 20.39 -9.91
C VAL A 676 -21.73 20.46 -9.85
N LEU A 677 -21.12 21.57 -10.32
CA LEU A 677 -19.67 21.74 -10.26
C LEU A 677 -19.18 21.84 -8.81
N GLY A 678 -19.85 22.64 -7.97
CA GLY A 678 -19.46 22.82 -6.57
C GLY A 678 -19.49 21.53 -5.77
N ASP A 679 -20.57 20.75 -5.88
CA ASP A 679 -20.67 19.47 -5.18
C ASP A 679 -19.74 18.41 -5.77
N SER A 680 -19.49 18.43 -7.09
CA SER A 680 -18.46 17.58 -7.71
C SER A 680 -17.08 17.89 -7.15
N MET A 681 -16.72 19.16 -6.96
CA MET A 681 -15.45 19.54 -6.35
C MET A 681 -15.35 19.05 -4.89
N LYS A 682 -16.42 19.13 -4.12
CA LYS A 682 -16.46 18.61 -2.75
C LYS A 682 -16.27 17.09 -2.71
N LEU A 683 -16.94 16.34 -3.58
CA LEU A 683 -16.79 14.87 -3.65
C LEU A 683 -15.38 14.45 -4.12
N LEU A 684 -14.73 15.25 -4.97
CA LEU A 684 -13.39 14.98 -5.49
C LEU A 684 -12.28 15.42 -4.52
N HIS A 685 -12.57 16.38 -3.62
CA HIS A 685 -11.57 17.04 -2.76
C HIS A 685 -10.71 16.07 -1.92
N PRO A 686 -11.21 15.00 -1.32
CA PRO A 686 -10.39 14.05 -0.58
C PRO A 686 -9.23 13.47 -1.40
N PHE A 687 -9.40 13.32 -2.69
CA PHE A 687 -8.46 12.67 -3.59
C PHE A 687 -7.55 13.68 -4.31
N MET A 688 -8.09 14.84 -4.68
CA MET A 688 -7.42 15.87 -5.48
C MET A 688 -7.57 17.26 -4.84
N PRO A 689 -6.91 17.49 -3.68
CA PRO A 689 -7.21 18.65 -2.84
C PRO A 689 -6.86 20.02 -3.46
N PHE A 690 -5.81 20.11 -4.28
CA PHE A 690 -5.33 21.39 -4.78
C PHE A 690 -6.21 21.96 -5.89
N ILE A 691 -6.46 21.16 -6.92
CA ILE A 691 -7.28 21.59 -8.04
C ILE A 691 -8.72 21.89 -7.59
N THR A 692 -9.25 21.05 -6.69
CA THR A 692 -10.64 21.24 -6.21
C THR A 692 -10.79 22.50 -5.34
N GLU A 693 -9.81 22.84 -4.50
CA GLU A 693 -9.80 24.10 -3.76
C GLU A 693 -9.73 25.30 -4.71
N GLU A 694 -8.82 25.29 -5.70
CA GLU A 694 -8.65 26.38 -6.65
C GLU A 694 -9.93 26.63 -7.46
N LEU A 695 -10.57 25.56 -7.93
CA LEU A 695 -11.78 25.64 -8.72
C LEU A 695 -13.00 26.03 -7.88
N TYR A 696 -13.14 25.46 -6.68
CA TYR A 696 -14.21 25.81 -5.75
C TYR A 696 -14.17 27.28 -5.36
N GLN A 697 -12.97 27.83 -5.07
CA GLN A 697 -12.79 29.24 -4.73
C GLN A 697 -13.09 30.21 -5.89
N SER A 698 -13.18 29.71 -7.13
CA SER A 698 -13.60 30.49 -8.29
C SER A 698 -15.13 30.59 -8.47
N LEU A 699 -15.89 29.76 -7.70
CA LEU A 699 -17.35 29.77 -7.77
C LEU A 699 -17.96 30.90 -6.92
N PRO A 700 -19.12 31.43 -7.32
CA PRO A 700 -19.86 32.36 -6.47
C PRO A 700 -20.35 31.63 -5.21
N ASN A 701 -20.40 32.35 -4.10
CA ASN A 701 -20.82 31.83 -2.79
C ASN A 701 -19.95 30.68 -2.21
N ALA A 702 -18.70 30.54 -2.66
CA ALA A 702 -17.75 29.60 -2.07
C ALA A 702 -17.45 29.95 -0.60
N GLU A 703 -17.39 28.96 0.26
CA GLU A 703 -16.91 29.13 1.63
C GLU A 703 -15.42 29.46 1.64
N GLU A 704 -14.87 29.88 2.80
CA GLU A 704 -13.46 30.29 2.91
C GLU A 704 -12.48 29.20 2.44
N THR A 705 -12.84 27.94 2.58
CA THR A 705 -12.11 26.77 2.07
C THR A 705 -13.06 25.60 1.85
N ILE A 706 -12.84 24.84 0.79
CA ILE A 706 -13.58 23.60 0.51
C ILE A 706 -13.40 22.55 1.63
N MET A 707 -12.27 22.57 2.34
CA MET A 707 -12.00 21.62 3.43
C MET A 707 -12.99 21.68 4.60
N ARG A 708 -13.63 22.84 4.80
CA ARG A 708 -14.64 23.06 5.86
C ARG A 708 -16.06 23.10 5.31
N ALA A 709 -16.21 23.05 3.99
CA ALA A 709 -17.50 23.00 3.34
C ALA A 709 -18.21 21.65 3.68
N SER A 710 -19.53 21.70 3.79
CA SER A 710 -20.33 20.54 4.10
C SER A 710 -20.26 19.50 2.98
N TRP A 711 -20.06 18.24 3.35
CA TRP A 711 -20.08 17.11 2.42
C TRP A 711 -21.46 16.97 1.75
N PRO A 712 -21.50 16.76 0.42
CA PRO A 712 -22.77 16.56 -0.29
C PRO A 712 -23.49 15.30 0.22
N LYS A 713 -24.74 15.44 0.57
CA LYS A 713 -25.57 14.35 1.08
C LYS A 713 -26.67 14.01 0.11
N TYR A 714 -27.01 12.71 0.04
CA TYR A 714 -28.22 12.28 -0.65
C TYR A 714 -29.45 12.95 -0.03
N THR A 715 -30.35 13.49 -0.90
CA THR A 715 -31.63 14.12 -0.51
C THR A 715 -32.76 13.61 -1.37
N ASN A 716 -33.97 13.55 -0.83
CA ASN A 716 -35.16 13.21 -1.61
C ASN A 716 -35.61 14.32 -2.57
N ASP A 717 -35.14 15.55 -2.37
CA ASP A 717 -35.50 16.70 -3.22
C ASP A 717 -35.01 16.56 -4.67
N PHE A 718 -33.94 15.77 -4.90
CA PHE A 718 -33.37 15.50 -6.22
C PHE A 718 -33.57 14.05 -6.68
N GLN A 719 -34.70 13.46 -6.33
CA GLN A 719 -35.06 12.10 -6.72
C GLN A 719 -36.00 12.12 -7.95
N PHE A 720 -35.43 12.10 -9.16
CA PHE A 720 -36.11 12.13 -10.46
C PHE A 720 -35.80 10.85 -11.26
N ALA A 721 -36.17 9.67 -10.69
CA ALA A 721 -35.76 8.39 -11.26
C ALA A 721 -36.37 8.12 -12.66
N GLU A 722 -37.65 8.47 -12.84
CA GLU A 722 -38.36 8.27 -14.13
C GLU A 722 -37.79 9.16 -15.22
N GLU A 723 -37.61 10.45 -14.95
CA GLU A 723 -37.03 11.40 -15.91
C GLU A 723 -35.54 11.12 -16.20
N ALA A 724 -34.83 10.56 -15.23
CA ALA A 724 -33.44 10.13 -15.43
C ALA A 724 -33.36 8.93 -16.39
N GLU A 725 -34.22 7.93 -16.23
CA GLU A 725 -34.29 6.76 -17.11
C GLU A 725 -34.69 7.18 -18.54
N GLU A 726 -35.71 8.07 -18.68
CA GLU A 726 -36.09 8.63 -19.95
C GLU A 726 -34.93 9.36 -20.66
N MET A 727 -34.19 10.21 -19.92
CA MET A 727 -33.04 10.94 -20.47
C MET A 727 -31.89 10.02 -20.87
N GLU A 728 -31.61 8.97 -20.10
CA GLU A 728 -30.61 7.96 -20.44
C GLU A 728 -30.99 7.21 -21.73
N GLY A 729 -32.27 6.91 -21.93
CA GLY A 729 -32.79 6.34 -23.19
C GLY A 729 -32.60 7.28 -24.37
N VAL A 730 -32.89 8.58 -24.23
CA VAL A 730 -32.59 9.60 -25.26
C VAL A 730 -31.09 9.69 -25.56
N MET A 731 -30.23 9.63 -24.52
CA MET A 731 -28.78 9.63 -24.71
C MET A 731 -28.27 8.38 -25.44
N ASP A 732 -28.92 7.24 -25.24
CA ASP A 732 -28.63 6.00 -25.98
C ASP A 732 -28.93 6.16 -27.47
N VAL A 733 -30.09 6.77 -27.82
CA VAL A 733 -30.44 7.12 -29.20
C VAL A 733 -29.42 8.07 -29.83
N ILE A 734 -29.01 9.12 -29.11
CA ILE A 734 -27.97 10.05 -29.58
C ILE A 734 -26.66 9.34 -29.85
N ARG A 735 -26.25 8.44 -28.96
CA ARG A 735 -25.02 7.61 -29.13
C ARG A 735 -25.11 6.73 -30.37
N SER A 736 -26.24 6.07 -30.54
CA SER A 736 -26.48 5.16 -31.68
C SER A 736 -26.44 5.93 -33.00
N ILE A 737 -27.06 7.11 -33.06
CA ILE A 737 -26.99 7.99 -34.24
C ILE A 737 -25.56 8.46 -34.51
N ARG A 738 -24.81 8.86 -33.47
CA ARG A 738 -23.40 9.27 -33.61
C ARG A 738 -22.52 8.15 -34.14
N ASN A 739 -22.70 6.91 -33.65
CA ASN A 739 -21.99 5.75 -34.10
C ASN A 739 -22.29 5.47 -35.58
N LEU A 740 -23.58 5.46 -35.96
CA LEU A 740 -23.99 5.27 -37.34
C LEU A 740 -23.37 6.33 -38.27
N ARG A 741 -23.39 7.63 -37.86
CA ARG A 741 -22.76 8.72 -38.61
C ARG A 741 -21.23 8.56 -38.72
N ALA A 742 -20.57 8.08 -37.66
CA ALA A 742 -19.13 7.82 -37.66
C ALA A 742 -18.75 6.63 -38.58
N GLU A 743 -19.52 5.54 -38.56
CA GLU A 743 -19.34 4.38 -39.45
C GLU A 743 -19.49 4.77 -40.93
N MET A 744 -20.39 5.70 -41.19
CA MET A 744 -20.63 6.24 -42.53
C MET A 744 -19.71 7.41 -42.91
N ASN A 745 -18.76 7.81 -42.04
CA ASN A 745 -17.85 8.95 -42.26
C ASN A 745 -18.56 10.26 -42.56
N VAL A 746 -19.70 10.50 -41.92
CA VAL A 746 -20.51 11.73 -42.13
C VAL A 746 -19.80 12.94 -41.51
N PRO A 747 -19.56 14.03 -42.24
CA PRO A 747 -18.97 15.22 -41.68
C PRO A 747 -19.79 15.79 -40.51
N PRO A 748 -19.14 16.21 -39.40
CA PRO A 748 -19.86 16.70 -38.20
C PRO A 748 -20.80 17.88 -38.48
N ALA A 749 -20.48 18.74 -39.45
CA ALA A 749 -21.29 19.90 -39.84
C ALA A 749 -22.56 19.56 -40.64
N ARG A 750 -22.63 18.35 -41.19
CA ARG A 750 -23.78 17.91 -42.01
C ARG A 750 -24.96 17.57 -41.10
N ARG A 751 -26.08 18.23 -41.33
CA ARG A 751 -27.33 17.99 -40.59
C ARG A 751 -28.30 17.18 -41.42
N THR A 752 -29.13 16.36 -40.73
CA THR A 752 -30.04 15.42 -41.39
C THR A 752 -31.38 15.37 -40.66
N ALA A 753 -32.44 14.99 -41.32
CA ALA A 753 -33.69 14.67 -40.63
C ALA A 753 -33.51 13.32 -39.87
N VAL A 754 -34.10 13.22 -38.69
CA VAL A 754 -34.15 11.97 -37.89
C VAL A 754 -35.63 11.63 -37.67
N TYR A 755 -36.04 10.46 -38.11
CA TYR A 755 -37.34 9.88 -37.82
C TYR A 755 -37.20 8.90 -36.66
N MET A 756 -37.82 9.22 -35.54
CA MET A 756 -37.80 8.39 -34.36
C MET A 756 -39.08 7.60 -34.26
N VAL A 757 -39.01 6.30 -34.51
CA VAL A 757 -40.14 5.35 -34.37
C VAL A 757 -40.08 4.76 -32.96
N THR A 758 -41.07 5.10 -32.16
CA THR A 758 -41.08 4.75 -30.71
C THR A 758 -42.49 4.46 -30.23
N PRO A 759 -42.69 3.59 -29.21
CA PRO A 759 -43.97 3.41 -28.54
C PRO A 759 -44.53 4.75 -28.01
N ALA A 760 -45.89 4.84 -27.93
CA ALA A 760 -46.56 6.06 -27.50
C ALA A 760 -46.12 6.56 -26.11
N GLU A 761 -45.79 5.64 -25.22
CA GLU A 761 -45.30 5.90 -23.85
C GLU A 761 -43.95 6.66 -23.81
N ASN A 762 -43.06 6.44 -24.78
CA ASN A 762 -41.74 7.05 -24.84
C ASN A 762 -41.72 8.35 -25.66
N ALA A 763 -42.75 8.64 -26.45
CA ALA A 763 -42.83 9.80 -27.32
C ALA A 763 -42.67 11.15 -26.55
N PRO A 764 -43.24 11.34 -25.35
CA PRO A 764 -43.07 12.58 -24.59
C PRO A 764 -41.59 12.87 -24.25
N ALA A 765 -40.77 11.86 -23.89
CA ALA A 765 -39.36 12.04 -23.58
C ALA A 765 -38.58 12.59 -24.78
N PHE A 766 -38.84 12.09 -25.99
CA PHE A 766 -38.19 12.57 -27.22
C PHE A 766 -38.67 14.00 -27.61
N GLU A 767 -39.92 14.35 -27.32
CA GLU A 767 -40.43 15.71 -27.54
C GLU A 767 -39.78 16.69 -26.54
N MET A 768 -39.67 16.37 -25.28
CA MET A 768 -38.95 17.18 -24.28
C MET A 768 -37.47 17.32 -24.61
N ALA A 769 -36.82 16.26 -25.09
CA ALA A 769 -35.42 16.25 -25.45
C ALA A 769 -35.11 16.64 -26.92
N ARG A 770 -36.11 17.10 -27.68
CA ARG A 770 -35.98 17.41 -29.12
C ARG A 770 -34.78 18.32 -29.40
N ALA A 771 -34.58 19.37 -28.62
CA ALA A 771 -33.49 20.33 -28.79
C ALA A 771 -32.13 19.67 -28.63
N TYR A 772 -32.00 18.69 -27.69
CA TYR A 772 -30.78 17.93 -27.42
C TYR A 772 -30.48 16.96 -28.56
N LEU A 773 -31.50 16.26 -29.08
CA LEU A 773 -31.36 15.41 -30.26
C LEU A 773 -30.89 16.21 -31.48
N MET A 774 -31.49 17.36 -31.73
CA MET A 774 -31.09 18.23 -32.85
C MET A 774 -29.62 18.67 -32.69
N LYS A 775 -29.21 19.10 -31.50
CA LYS A 775 -27.86 19.59 -31.26
C LYS A 775 -26.83 18.45 -31.27
N LEU A 776 -27.09 17.39 -30.49
CA LEU A 776 -26.09 16.38 -30.17
C LEU A 776 -26.03 15.22 -31.17
N ALA A 777 -27.15 14.88 -31.83
CA ALA A 777 -27.18 13.90 -32.92
C ALA A 777 -26.90 14.52 -34.29
N GLY A 778 -26.78 15.85 -34.38
CA GLY A 778 -26.58 16.56 -35.63
C GLY A 778 -27.83 16.50 -36.54
N ALA A 779 -29.02 16.54 -35.93
CA ALA A 779 -30.27 16.58 -36.65
C ALA A 779 -30.66 17.99 -37.04
N GLU A 780 -31.23 18.16 -38.22
CA GLU A 780 -31.90 19.39 -38.67
C GLU A 780 -33.33 19.41 -38.13
N ASN A 781 -33.99 18.26 -38.14
CA ASN A 781 -35.34 18.09 -37.63
C ASN A 781 -35.47 16.67 -37.01
N VAL A 782 -36.31 16.54 -35.99
CA VAL A 782 -36.63 15.28 -35.35
C VAL A 782 -38.13 15.05 -35.48
N ILE A 783 -38.52 13.92 -36.08
CA ILE A 783 -39.93 13.57 -36.31
C ILE A 783 -40.18 12.34 -35.45
N VAL A 784 -41.00 12.49 -34.41
CA VAL A 784 -41.38 11.41 -33.49
C VAL A 784 -42.70 10.78 -33.98
N GLN A 785 -42.72 9.49 -34.18
CA GLN A 785 -43.90 8.76 -34.72
C GLN A 785 -43.95 7.33 -34.18
N GLN A 786 -45.12 6.69 -34.27
CA GLN A 786 -45.33 5.33 -33.73
C GLN A 786 -45.13 4.18 -34.77
N ASP A 787 -45.11 4.53 -36.05
CA ASP A 787 -44.96 3.58 -37.15
C ASP A 787 -43.90 4.06 -38.14
N LYS A 788 -43.62 3.23 -39.18
CA LYS A 788 -42.61 3.55 -40.20
C LYS A 788 -43.19 4.32 -41.43
N ASN A 789 -44.44 4.83 -41.31
CA ASN A 789 -45.08 5.59 -42.39
C ASN A 789 -44.38 6.93 -42.60
N GLY A 790 -44.16 7.27 -43.88
CA GLY A 790 -43.51 8.54 -44.22
C GLY A 790 -41.99 8.58 -44.14
N ILE A 791 -41.36 7.48 -43.72
CA ILE A 791 -39.88 7.37 -43.72
C ILE A 791 -39.42 7.20 -45.17
N PRO A 792 -38.45 8.00 -45.67
CA PRO A 792 -37.90 7.85 -47.01
C PRO A 792 -37.34 6.45 -47.25
N LYS A 793 -37.61 5.92 -48.49
CA LYS A 793 -37.01 4.65 -48.90
C LYS A 793 -35.49 4.78 -48.89
N GLY A 794 -34.78 3.73 -48.37
CA GLY A 794 -33.33 3.77 -48.26
C GLY A 794 -32.81 4.50 -47.03
N ALA A 795 -33.66 4.87 -46.06
CA ALA A 795 -33.20 5.34 -44.77
C ALA A 795 -32.47 4.23 -44.00
N VAL A 796 -31.32 4.58 -43.43
CA VAL A 796 -30.58 3.72 -42.53
C VAL A 796 -31.10 3.86 -41.10
N ASN A 797 -31.09 2.76 -40.35
CA ASN A 797 -31.63 2.76 -38.99
C ASN A 797 -30.59 2.44 -37.93
N ALA A 798 -30.79 2.99 -36.73
CA ALA A 798 -30.14 2.64 -35.50
C ALA A 798 -31.21 2.11 -34.54
N VAL A 799 -31.05 0.87 -34.06
CA VAL A 799 -31.93 0.26 -33.07
C VAL A 799 -31.46 0.67 -31.67
N CYS A 800 -32.37 1.12 -30.84
CA CYS A 800 -32.13 1.63 -29.50
C CYS A 800 -33.12 1.03 -28.50
N ALA A 801 -32.87 1.15 -27.22
CA ALA A 801 -33.75 0.59 -26.20
C ALA A 801 -35.19 1.16 -26.23
N MET A 802 -35.32 2.45 -26.56
CA MET A 802 -36.61 3.15 -26.60
C MET A 802 -37.26 3.19 -28.01
N GLY A 803 -36.68 2.56 -29.06
CA GLY A 803 -37.21 2.52 -30.42
C GLY A 803 -36.15 2.46 -31.52
N GLU A 804 -36.54 2.85 -32.72
CA GLU A 804 -35.66 2.86 -33.90
C GLU A 804 -35.52 4.28 -34.47
N ALA A 805 -34.29 4.75 -34.63
CA ALA A 805 -34.02 6.03 -35.31
C ALA A 805 -33.68 5.80 -36.78
N PHE A 806 -34.36 6.45 -37.70
CA PHE A 806 -34.13 6.36 -39.14
C PHE A 806 -33.58 7.68 -39.66
N ILE A 807 -32.53 7.58 -40.50
CA ILE A 807 -31.92 8.74 -41.13
C ILE A 807 -31.85 8.52 -42.64
N PRO A 808 -32.39 9.43 -43.50
CA PRO A 808 -32.31 9.28 -44.95
C PRO A 808 -30.86 9.22 -45.44
N LEU A 809 -30.55 8.24 -46.27
CA LEU A 809 -29.17 7.95 -46.70
C LEU A 809 -28.60 9.11 -47.56
N ASP A 810 -29.46 9.69 -48.45
CA ASP A 810 -29.14 10.83 -49.32
C ASP A 810 -28.75 12.11 -48.55
N GLN A 811 -29.24 12.22 -47.34
CA GLN A 811 -28.86 13.30 -46.43
C GLN A 811 -27.55 13.04 -45.67
N LEU A 812 -27.19 11.78 -45.43
CA LEU A 812 -25.95 11.37 -44.72
C LEU A 812 -24.72 11.48 -45.61
N ILE A 813 -24.81 10.95 -46.83
CA ILE A 813 -23.69 10.87 -47.78
C ILE A 813 -24.11 11.44 -49.16
N ASP A 814 -23.13 11.86 -49.91
CA ASP A 814 -23.28 12.11 -51.35
C ASP A 814 -23.14 10.73 -52.03
N ILE A 815 -24.30 10.16 -52.41
CA ILE A 815 -24.37 8.78 -52.88
C ILE A 815 -23.46 8.57 -54.10
N ASP A 816 -23.43 9.52 -55.04
CA ASP A 816 -22.60 9.40 -56.26
C ASP A 816 -21.09 9.39 -55.91
N LYS A 817 -20.66 10.29 -55.01
CA LYS A 817 -19.27 10.32 -54.56
C LYS A 817 -18.90 9.09 -53.72
N GLU A 818 -19.82 8.57 -52.91
CA GLU A 818 -19.56 7.37 -52.13
C GLU A 818 -19.50 6.13 -53.03
N ILE A 819 -20.36 6.04 -54.02
CA ILE A 819 -20.27 4.99 -55.06
C ILE A 819 -18.91 5.05 -55.78
N GLU A 820 -18.45 6.25 -56.13
CA GLU A 820 -17.13 6.44 -56.77
C GLU A 820 -16.00 6.00 -55.82
N ARG A 821 -16.08 6.39 -54.54
CA ARG A 821 -15.11 5.98 -53.52
C ARG A 821 -15.06 4.49 -53.30
N VAL A 822 -16.23 3.85 -53.10
CA VAL A 822 -16.36 2.40 -52.89
C VAL A 822 -15.87 1.63 -54.11
N ASN A 823 -16.20 2.08 -55.35
CA ASN A 823 -15.66 1.50 -56.57
C ASN A 823 -14.14 1.59 -56.66
N LYS A 824 -13.54 2.69 -56.25
CA LYS A 824 -12.09 2.85 -56.20
C LYS A 824 -11.43 1.90 -55.17
N GLU A 825 -12.08 1.71 -54.03
CA GLU A 825 -11.61 0.75 -53.02
C GLU A 825 -11.80 -0.71 -53.47
N ILE A 826 -12.93 -1.04 -54.11
CA ILE A 826 -13.16 -2.36 -54.73
C ILE A 826 -12.05 -2.67 -55.73
N ASN A 827 -11.72 -1.71 -56.60
CA ASN A 827 -10.66 -1.90 -57.58
C ASN A 827 -9.28 -2.08 -56.92
N ARG A 828 -9.00 -1.35 -55.81
CA ARG A 828 -7.80 -1.55 -55.00
C ARG A 828 -7.74 -2.92 -54.38
N MET A 829 -8.84 -3.38 -53.72
CA MET A 829 -8.92 -4.72 -53.12
C MET A 829 -8.82 -5.83 -54.14
N LYS A 830 -9.46 -5.72 -55.31
CA LYS A 830 -9.29 -6.64 -56.45
C LYS A 830 -7.84 -6.76 -56.88
N GLY A 831 -7.10 -5.65 -56.88
CA GLY A 831 -5.65 -5.63 -57.13
C GLY A 831 -4.83 -6.34 -56.05
N GLU A 832 -5.20 -6.20 -54.77
CA GLU A 832 -4.53 -6.88 -53.65
C GLU A 832 -4.82 -8.39 -53.67
N VAL A 833 -6.08 -8.81 -53.93
CA VAL A 833 -6.46 -10.20 -54.10
C VAL A 833 -5.67 -10.84 -55.24
N ALA A 834 -5.66 -10.19 -56.44
CA ALA A 834 -4.93 -10.68 -57.60
C ALA A 834 -3.41 -10.81 -57.33
N ARG A 835 -2.82 -9.88 -56.59
CA ARG A 835 -1.40 -9.91 -56.21
C ARG A 835 -1.12 -11.09 -55.28
N ALA A 836 -1.95 -11.27 -54.24
CA ALA A 836 -1.79 -12.36 -53.26
C ALA A 836 -2.03 -13.73 -53.92
N GLU A 837 -3.06 -13.85 -54.77
CA GLU A 837 -3.33 -15.07 -55.57
C GLU A 837 -2.19 -15.35 -56.55
N GLY A 838 -1.64 -14.34 -57.25
CA GLY A 838 -0.50 -14.50 -58.13
C GLY A 838 0.77 -14.96 -57.43
N LYS A 839 1.01 -14.48 -56.22
CA LYS A 839 2.12 -14.95 -55.37
C LYS A 839 1.91 -16.40 -54.91
N LEU A 840 0.73 -16.72 -54.39
CA LEU A 840 0.40 -18.06 -53.90
C LEU A 840 0.24 -19.08 -54.99
N GLY A 841 -0.14 -18.64 -56.22
CA GLY A 841 -0.19 -19.46 -57.43
C GLY A 841 1.16 -19.68 -58.12
N ASN A 842 2.20 -19.00 -57.71
CA ASN A 842 3.53 -19.20 -58.30
C ASN A 842 4.27 -20.39 -57.63
N PRO A 843 4.47 -21.53 -58.33
CA PRO A 843 5.12 -22.71 -57.76
C PRO A 843 6.53 -22.43 -57.24
N GLY A 844 7.27 -21.48 -57.87
CA GLY A 844 8.61 -21.12 -57.47
C GLY A 844 8.64 -20.33 -56.14
N PHE A 845 7.59 -19.59 -55.83
CA PHE A 845 7.46 -18.87 -54.54
C PHE A 845 7.06 -19.85 -53.43
N VAL A 846 6.03 -20.67 -53.65
CA VAL A 846 5.53 -21.64 -52.67
C VAL A 846 6.57 -22.68 -52.29
N ALA A 847 7.42 -23.11 -53.26
CA ALA A 847 8.47 -24.06 -52.97
C ALA A 847 9.70 -23.50 -52.21
N LYS A 848 9.91 -22.16 -52.19
CA LYS A 848 11.12 -21.54 -51.61
C LYS A 848 10.83 -20.67 -50.40
N ALA A 849 9.62 -20.21 -50.22
CA ALA A 849 9.28 -19.32 -49.12
C ALA A 849 9.08 -20.12 -47.81
N PRO A 850 9.51 -19.61 -46.66
CA PRO A 850 9.19 -20.18 -45.36
C PRO A 850 7.69 -20.27 -45.11
N GLU A 851 7.25 -21.34 -44.45
CA GLU A 851 5.83 -21.63 -44.16
C GLU A 851 5.11 -20.43 -43.47
N LYS A 852 5.81 -19.73 -42.63
CA LYS A 852 5.32 -18.50 -41.97
C LYS A 852 4.94 -17.42 -42.99
N VAL A 853 5.74 -17.20 -44.02
CA VAL A 853 5.51 -16.17 -45.04
C VAL A 853 4.33 -16.62 -45.96
N ILE A 854 4.21 -17.90 -46.24
CA ILE A 854 3.08 -18.43 -46.99
C ILE A 854 1.77 -18.26 -46.22
N ASN A 855 1.76 -18.53 -44.92
CA ASN A 855 0.61 -18.35 -44.06
C ASN A 855 0.24 -16.85 -43.89
N GLU A 856 1.23 -15.95 -43.81
CA GLU A 856 1.01 -14.48 -43.81
C GLU A 856 0.34 -14.01 -45.13
N GLU A 857 0.78 -14.53 -46.29
CA GLU A 857 0.17 -14.16 -47.59
C GLU A 857 -1.24 -14.78 -47.75
N LYS A 858 -1.49 -15.98 -47.22
CA LYS A 858 -2.85 -16.55 -47.14
C LYS A 858 -3.78 -15.71 -46.28
N ASN A 859 -3.34 -15.34 -45.07
CA ASN A 859 -4.14 -14.44 -44.22
C ASN A 859 -4.43 -13.11 -44.88
N LYS A 860 -3.48 -12.51 -45.61
CA LYS A 860 -3.70 -11.26 -46.35
C LYS A 860 -4.75 -11.47 -47.47
N LEU A 861 -4.70 -12.60 -48.16
CA LEU A 861 -5.69 -12.98 -49.20
C LEU A 861 -7.10 -13.09 -48.62
N ASP A 862 -7.23 -13.80 -47.50
CA ASP A 862 -8.53 -14.02 -46.84
C ASP A 862 -9.12 -12.71 -46.34
N VAL A 863 -8.30 -11.87 -45.71
CA VAL A 863 -8.71 -10.53 -45.26
C VAL A 863 -9.11 -9.64 -46.45
N ALA A 864 -8.35 -9.67 -47.54
CA ALA A 864 -8.67 -8.88 -48.72
C ALA A 864 -9.96 -9.36 -49.42
N LYS A 865 -10.24 -10.66 -49.45
CA LYS A 865 -11.49 -11.25 -50.00
C LYS A 865 -12.69 -10.87 -49.10
N ASP A 866 -12.56 -10.98 -47.79
CA ASP A 866 -13.62 -10.56 -46.85
C ASP A 866 -13.95 -9.07 -46.99
N MET A 867 -12.91 -8.22 -47.05
CA MET A 867 -13.08 -6.81 -47.29
C MET A 867 -13.73 -6.51 -48.65
N LEU A 868 -13.32 -7.20 -49.72
CA LEU A 868 -13.90 -7.04 -51.04
C LEU A 868 -15.39 -7.41 -51.03
N ALA A 869 -15.77 -8.54 -50.43
CA ALA A 869 -17.16 -8.94 -50.30
C ALA A 869 -18.02 -7.91 -49.55
N LYS A 870 -17.49 -7.36 -48.48
CA LYS A 870 -18.15 -6.28 -47.71
C LYS A 870 -18.32 -5.02 -48.54
N LEU A 871 -17.32 -4.62 -49.31
CA LEU A 871 -17.39 -3.44 -50.20
C LEU A 871 -18.38 -3.66 -51.37
N GLU A 872 -18.43 -4.84 -51.98
CA GLU A 872 -19.39 -5.18 -53.02
C GLU A 872 -20.82 -5.24 -52.48
N HIS A 873 -21.02 -5.76 -51.28
CA HIS A 873 -22.31 -5.70 -50.59
C HIS A 873 -22.73 -4.23 -50.35
N ARG A 874 -21.80 -3.42 -49.86
CA ARG A 874 -22.02 -1.98 -49.62
C ARG A 874 -22.37 -1.22 -50.92
N LEU A 875 -21.70 -1.56 -52.03
CA LEU A 875 -22.02 -0.96 -53.34
C LEU A 875 -23.43 -1.32 -53.80
N ALA A 876 -23.87 -2.57 -53.60
CA ALA A 876 -25.22 -3.00 -53.93
C ALA A 876 -26.29 -2.25 -53.11
N GLU A 877 -26.02 -2.03 -51.78
CA GLU A 877 -26.91 -1.24 -50.94
C GLU A 877 -27.00 0.25 -51.38
N LEU A 878 -25.91 0.84 -51.89
CA LEU A 878 -25.89 2.22 -52.38
C LEU A 878 -26.56 2.39 -53.72
N GLN A 879 -26.66 1.34 -54.55
CA GLN A 879 -27.29 1.34 -55.86
C GLN A 879 -28.78 0.97 -55.86
N GLY A 880 -29.31 0.56 -54.70
CA GLY A 880 -30.72 0.25 -54.47
C GLY A 880 -31.12 -1.11 -54.79
#